data_4cb7f0c7d8a1ee4f0bca4e3319d40965
#
_entry.id   4cb7f0c7d8a1ee4f0bca4e3319d40965
#
_cell.length_a   1.000
_cell.length_b   1.000
_cell.length_c   1.000
_cell.angle_alpha   90.00
_cell.angle_beta   90.00
_cell.angle_gamma   90.00
#
_symmetry.space_group_name_H-M   'P 1'
#
loop_
_entity.id
_entity.type
_entity.pdbx_description
1 polymer ?
#
loop_
_entity_poly.entity_id
_entity_poly.type
_entity_poly.pdbx_seq_one_letter_code
_entity_poly.pdbx_strand_id
1 'polypeptide(L)'
;MSDLLVTTWNGLSATGYEAETFSVEQLGEMAKTERAPTKERLRLITCGRFGSQRTAKGSYRSDDNMLAFTAVIGDVDGGTLSFQEAVTRLNARGLAFIAYTTGRHKPGVEERYRILCPCSQELPLSEHSRMTDRLNGALGSALAGESWSASQAWYFGKVDGIPYDFAVGIGEEAIDEAEELDQIRRGKPGGGTGKPGKKGGKPNLKDLDEEELEAEFPKSRLHVSGRLLWLWALQEISKADAQANLEALFDTIPQADRDARWQAYRNAIPQWVDKIYARAAKHLGTFLARMVVFFTEDPQFRGAIRLNEFTQTIEVSSRFPPKPGQGNESYRSLREVDTLEALLVVQAKGFPKASLVDVWRAITLTAERQGYHPVREYLNSLEWDGKHRINRLFIDYFPGELPPEEPTSPDQNELSWRDKWVAYYEATAKCFMIGAASRIFEPGAKCDSLPIFVSEQRYYKGLALQALVGNPAWFTDDIPVDIVDKDAKDALVGKWVVELSETPHLKRDVERFKAFVSRTTDRFRRAYERLTQDWPRQTALTGTSNDLTYLDATGNRRCWAIPLADRANVEKIKEDRDQLWAEAVYLYKTKTPWWLSEELEDIAAEIQSGYVEEDVLEDPIKNWIERRRDTQTKKVAPFEMSVLLAALSTELGLGSRLTLGLSNAPTIASKPDQMRIASCLKRLGFRRRLKRTGDKIQRAWVERI
;
A
#
# COMPACT_ATOMS: atom_id res chain seq x y z
N MET A 1 10.44 -4.45 21.23
CA MET A 1 9.68 -3.39 21.91
C MET A 1 10.65 -2.51 22.69
N SER A 2 10.45 -1.19 22.70
CA SER A 2 11.27 -0.27 23.52
C SER A 2 10.91 -0.39 25.00
N ASP A 3 11.86 -0.02 25.86
CA ASP A 3 11.61 0.03 27.29
C ASP A 3 10.55 1.10 27.61
N LEU A 4 9.69 0.81 28.60
CA LEU A 4 8.58 1.65 29.02
C LEU A 4 9.04 2.65 30.08
N LEU A 5 8.87 3.94 29.83
CA LEU A 5 9.08 4.97 30.84
C LEU A 5 7.85 5.05 31.74
N VAL A 6 8.01 4.68 32.99
CA VAL A 6 6.94 4.68 34.01
C VAL A 6 7.20 5.77 35.03
N THR A 7 6.26 6.70 35.14
CA THR A 7 6.24 7.74 36.18
C THR A 7 5.45 7.26 37.39
N THR A 8 6.09 7.18 38.54
CA THR A 8 5.49 6.84 39.86
C THR A 8 5.22 8.11 40.64
N TRP A 9 4.01 8.25 41.16
CA TRP A 9 3.55 9.42 41.87
C TRP A 9 3.63 9.23 43.40
N ASN A 10 4.00 10.26 44.10
CA ASN A 10 4.07 10.29 45.59
C ASN A 10 2.69 10.35 46.25
N GLY A 11 1.62 9.97 45.56
CA GLY A 11 0.24 9.94 46.01
C GLY A 11 -0.72 10.69 45.09
N LEU A 12 -1.99 10.76 45.47
CA LEU A 12 -3.04 11.35 44.64
C LEU A 12 -2.84 12.82 44.31
N SER A 13 -2.17 13.59 45.22
CA SER A 13 -1.85 15.00 45.01
C SER A 13 -0.77 15.21 43.92
N ALA A 14 0.04 14.20 43.65
CA ALA A 14 1.10 14.19 42.64
C ALA A 14 2.01 15.44 42.71
N THR A 15 2.42 15.81 43.94
CA THR A 15 3.32 16.95 44.21
C THR A 15 4.78 16.60 44.00
N GLY A 16 5.11 15.32 43.79
CA GLY A 16 6.41 14.78 43.43
C GLY A 16 6.23 13.47 42.62
N TYR A 17 7.23 13.11 41.85
CA TYR A 17 7.26 11.86 41.11
C TYR A 17 8.69 11.37 40.89
N GLU A 18 8.81 10.08 40.58
CA GLU A 18 10.02 9.41 40.12
C GLU A 18 9.72 8.76 38.77
N ALA A 19 10.66 8.80 37.84
CA ALA A 19 10.51 8.20 36.52
C ALA A 19 11.60 7.17 36.31
N GLU A 20 11.21 5.94 36.01
CA GLU A 20 12.11 4.80 35.76
C GLU A 20 11.71 4.07 34.50
N THR A 21 12.66 3.38 33.89
CA THR A 21 12.45 2.64 32.65
C THR A 21 12.43 1.15 32.94
N PHE A 22 11.44 0.43 32.40
CA PHE A 22 11.24 -1.01 32.59
C PHE A 22 10.98 -1.70 31.25
N SER A 23 11.48 -2.92 31.07
CA SER A 23 10.97 -3.76 30.00
C SER A 23 9.53 -4.21 30.30
N VAL A 24 8.80 -4.67 29.28
CA VAL A 24 7.44 -5.20 29.45
C VAL A 24 7.41 -6.37 30.43
N GLU A 25 8.43 -7.24 30.36
CA GLU A 25 8.58 -8.40 31.25
C GLU A 25 8.83 -7.97 32.69
N GLN A 26 9.72 -6.98 32.92
CA GLN A 26 10.01 -6.44 34.25
C GLN A 26 8.74 -5.82 34.87
N LEU A 27 8.01 -5.02 34.08
CA LEU A 27 6.80 -4.38 34.55
C LEU A 27 5.69 -5.45 34.82
N GLY A 28 5.64 -6.51 33.99
CA GLY A 28 4.77 -7.67 34.19
C GLY A 28 5.05 -8.41 35.50
N GLU A 29 6.31 -8.72 35.79
CA GLU A 29 6.69 -9.34 37.08
C GLU A 29 6.41 -8.41 38.28
N MET A 30 6.59 -7.11 38.13
CA MET A 30 6.19 -6.14 39.16
C MET A 30 4.67 -6.17 39.38
N ALA A 31 3.84 -6.17 38.33
CA ALA A 31 2.38 -6.25 38.47
C ALA A 31 1.93 -7.49 39.21
N LYS A 32 2.64 -8.62 39.04
CA LYS A 32 2.37 -9.91 39.68
C LYS A 32 2.81 -9.94 41.15
N THR A 33 3.90 -9.29 41.47
CA THR A 33 4.54 -9.35 42.80
C THR A 33 4.22 -8.19 43.72
N GLU A 34 3.96 -6.98 43.19
CA GLU A 34 3.62 -5.79 43.95
C GLU A 34 2.34 -5.98 44.74
N ARG A 35 2.38 -5.79 46.03
CA ARG A 35 1.22 -5.94 46.93
C ARG A 35 1.17 -4.88 48.04
N ALA A 36 -0.04 -4.59 48.46
CA ALA A 36 -0.26 -3.71 49.60
C ALA A 36 -1.51 -4.10 50.38
N PRO A 37 -1.57 -3.81 51.70
CA PRO A 37 -2.76 -4.14 52.52
C PRO A 37 -4.02 -3.35 52.12
N THR A 38 -3.87 -2.18 51.49
CA THR A 38 -5.00 -1.38 50.96
C THR A 38 -4.65 -0.77 49.62
N LYS A 39 -5.67 -0.43 48.81
CA LYS A 39 -5.52 0.16 47.47
C LYS A 39 -4.70 1.45 47.52
N GLU A 40 -4.88 2.28 48.55
CA GLU A 40 -4.22 3.60 48.68
C GLU A 40 -2.72 3.48 48.93
N ARG A 41 -2.24 2.31 49.34
CA ARG A 41 -0.82 2.03 49.55
C ARG A 41 -0.13 1.37 48.36
N LEU A 42 -0.89 1.02 47.32
CA LEU A 42 -0.31 0.54 46.06
C LEU A 42 0.40 1.69 45.34
N ARG A 43 1.39 1.33 44.57
CA ARG A 43 2.10 2.28 43.70
C ARG A 43 1.11 2.93 42.73
N LEU A 44 1.26 4.22 42.49
CA LEU A 44 0.41 4.98 41.57
C LEU A 44 1.23 5.36 40.35
N ILE A 45 0.91 4.82 39.19
CA ILE A 45 1.74 4.95 37.99
C ILE A 45 1.02 5.61 36.80
N THR A 46 1.80 6.21 35.93
CA THR A 46 1.42 6.65 34.56
C THR A 46 2.56 6.28 33.59
N CYS A 47 2.27 5.76 32.42
CA CYS A 47 3.30 5.40 31.45
C CYS A 47 3.64 6.57 30.53
N GLY A 48 4.60 7.38 30.92
CA GLY A 48 5.05 8.51 30.11
C GLY A 48 5.88 9.53 30.87
N ARG A 49 6.33 10.54 30.15
CA ARG A 49 7.20 11.62 30.63
C ARG A 49 6.41 12.85 30.97
N PHE A 50 6.74 13.42 32.11
CA PHE A 50 6.18 14.69 32.59
C PHE A 50 7.21 15.80 32.63
N GLY A 51 6.76 17.05 32.43
CA GLY A 51 7.56 18.25 32.51
C GLY A 51 7.59 18.83 33.93
N SER A 52 8.11 20.05 34.04
CA SER A 52 8.27 20.78 35.32
C SER A 52 7.10 21.69 35.68
N GLN A 53 6.04 21.77 34.87
CA GLN A 53 4.89 22.63 35.12
C GLN A 53 3.98 22.05 36.22
N ARG A 54 3.46 22.93 37.06
CA ARG A 54 2.51 22.55 38.10
C ARG A 54 1.16 23.18 37.84
N THR A 55 0.11 22.43 38.15
CA THR A 55 -1.25 22.99 38.20
C THR A 55 -1.39 24.04 39.32
N ALA A 56 -2.47 24.81 39.29
CA ALA A 56 -2.78 25.79 40.38
C ALA A 56 -2.88 25.12 41.75
N LYS A 57 -3.07 23.81 41.86
CA LYS A 57 -3.07 23.03 43.10
C LYS A 57 -1.71 22.41 43.46
N GLY A 58 -0.65 22.77 42.74
CA GLY A 58 0.71 22.30 42.96
C GLY A 58 1.03 20.91 42.44
N SER A 59 0.14 20.26 41.69
CA SER A 59 0.32 18.94 41.10
C SER A 59 1.12 19.00 39.80
N TYR A 60 2.04 18.06 39.57
CA TYR A 60 2.70 17.85 38.28
C TYR A 60 1.85 17.04 37.29
N ARG A 61 0.80 16.36 37.78
CA ARG A 61 -0.05 15.47 36.97
C ARG A 61 -1.16 16.27 36.32
N SER A 62 -0.95 16.59 35.03
CA SER A 62 -1.93 17.19 34.13
C SER A 62 -1.55 16.83 32.68
N ASP A 63 -2.53 16.79 31.79
CA ASP A 63 -2.28 16.58 30.37
C ASP A 63 -1.39 17.69 29.78
N ASP A 64 -1.56 18.93 30.24
CA ASP A 64 -0.72 20.06 29.80
C ASP A 64 0.77 19.94 30.22
N ASN A 65 1.08 19.14 31.24
CA ASN A 65 2.44 18.89 31.70
C ASN A 65 3.02 17.55 31.20
N MET A 66 2.22 16.69 30.59
CA MET A 66 2.68 15.44 30.01
C MET A 66 3.31 15.69 28.66
N LEU A 67 4.54 15.29 28.47
CA LEU A 67 5.32 15.54 27.23
C LEU A 67 5.15 14.44 26.21
N ALA A 68 5.09 13.20 26.68
CA ALA A 68 4.96 12.02 25.82
C ALA A 68 4.52 10.80 26.64
N PHE A 69 4.09 9.73 25.95
CA PHE A 69 3.71 8.47 26.60
C PHE A 69 4.39 7.27 25.93
N THR A 70 4.54 6.18 26.70
CA THR A 70 5.18 4.93 26.25
C THR A 70 4.24 3.72 26.28
N ALA A 71 3.07 3.85 26.87
CA ALA A 71 2.00 2.87 26.83
C ALA A 71 0.64 3.54 27.11
N VAL A 72 -0.43 2.95 26.61
CA VAL A 72 -1.80 3.30 27.00
C VAL A 72 -2.29 2.35 28.08
N ILE A 73 -3.03 2.89 29.05
CA ILE A 73 -3.65 2.10 30.12
C ILE A 73 -5.15 2.25 30.02
N GLY A 74 -5.84 1.15 29.70
CA GLY A 74 -7.27 1.06 29.68
C GLY A 74 -7.83 0.50 30.99
N ASP A 75 -8.87 1.12 31.53
CA ASP A 75 -9.61 0.66 32.74
C ASP A 75 -10.97 0.12 32.32
N VAL A 76 -11.26 -1.11 32.71
CA VAL A 76 -12.60 -1.72 32.59
C VAL A 76 -13.24 -1.67 33.96
N ASP A 77 -14.30 -0.88 34.12
CA ASP A 77 -14.93 -0.59 35.41
C ASP A 77 -16.41 -0.97 35.40
N GLY A 78 -16.71 -2.23 35.74
CA GLY A 78 -18.08 -2.75 35.87
C GLY A 78 -18.70 -3.14 34.54
N GLY A 79 -17.90 -3.45 33.52
CA GLY A 79 -18.35 -3.91 32.19
C GLY A 79 -18.83 -5.36 32.16
N THR A 80 -19.38 -5.77 31.05
CA THR A 80 -19.82 -7.16 30.76
C THR A 80 -18.70 -8.02 30.22
N LEU A 81 -17.63 -7.42 29.66
CA LEU A 81 -16.47 -8.14 29.14
C LEU A 81 -15.66 -8.75 30.28
N SER A 82 -15.62 -10.09 30.35
CA SER A 82 -14.84 -10.78 31.36
C SER A 82 -13.33 -10.59 31.18
N PHE A 83 -12.57 -10.65 32.28
CA PHE A 83 -11.10 -10.58 32.24
C PHE A 83 -10.50 -11.60 31.27
N GLN A 84 -10.98 -12.85 31.31
CA GLN A 84 -10.49 -13.93 30.46
C GLN A 84 -10.79 -13.70 28.96
N GLU A 85 -11.95 -13.16 28.68
CA GLU A 85 -12.33 -12.83 27.30
C GLU A 85 -11.51 -11.65 26.75
N ALA A 86 -11.26 -10.63 27.57
CA ALA A 86 -10.38 -9.52 27.18
C ALA A 86 -8.97 -10.00 26.84
N VAL A 87 -8.40 -10.88 27.67
CA VAL A 87 -7.10 -11.53 27.42
C VAL A 87 -7.11 -12.33 26.12
N THR A 88 -8.18 -13.08 25.88
CA THR A 88 -8.34 -13.88 24.65
C THR A 88 -8.38 -12.98 23.41
N ARG A 89 -9.13 -11.88 23.45
CA ARG A 89 -9.25 -10.93 22.34
C ARG A 89 -7.91 -10.24 22.00
N LEU A 90 -7.12 -9.86 23.01
CA LEU A 90 -5.83 -9.24 22.82
C LEU A 90 -4.78 -10.22 22.28
N ASN A 91 -4.73 -11.44 22.82
CA ASN A 91 -3.86 -12.49 22.31
C ASN A 91 -4.18 -12.89 20.85
N ALA A 92 -5.47 -12.98 20.51
CA ALA A 92 -5.90 -13.28 19.14
C ALA A 92 -5.45 -12.24 18.11
N ARG A 93 -5.07 -11.03 18.58
CA ARG A 93 -4.55 -9.93 17.75
C ARG A 93 -3.03 -9.78 17.81
N GLY A 94 -2.33 -10.68 18.49
CA GLY A 94 -0.87 -10.63 18.61
C GLY A 94 -0.33 -9.44 19.39
N LEU A 95 -1.18 -8.74 20.17
CA LEU A 95 -0.77 -7.54 20.89
C LEU A 95 0.05 -7.87 22.15
N ALA A 96 1.05 -7.07 22.42
CA ALA A 96 1.70 -7.03 23.71
C ALA A 96 0.83 -6.33 24.74
N PHE A 97 0.66 -6.90 25.92
CA PHE A 97 -0.09 -6.27 27.01
C PHE A 97 0.24 -6.84 28.37
N ILE A 98 -0.08 -6.07 29.41
CA ILE A 98 -0.13 -6.52 30.81
C ILE A 98 -1.57 -6.26 31.29
N ALA A 99 -2.25 -7.29 31.77
CA ALA A 99 -3.61 -7.16 32.31
C ALA A 99 -3.67 -7.66 33.76
N TYR A 100 -4.42 -6.95 34.61
CA TYR A 100 -4.59 -7.31 36.01
C TYR A 100 -5.91 -6.80 36.58
N THR A 101 -6.53 -7.60 37.46
CA THR A 101 -7.76 -7.22 38.14
C THR A 101 -7.52 -6.22 39.27
N THR A 102 -8.50 -5.37 39.54
CA THR A 102 -8.40 -4.32 40.56
C THR A 102 -9.05 -4.78 41.85
N GLY A 103 -8.76 -4.05 42.98
CA GLY A 103 -9.23 -4.41 44.30
C GLY A 103 -10.76 -4.41 44.56
N ARG A 104 -11.57 -4.16 43.54
CA ARG A 104 -13.04 -4.28 43.57
C ARG A 104 -13.59 -5.27 42.53
N HIS A 105 -12.72 -6.03 41.94
CA HIS A 105 -13.12 -7.04 40.94
C HIS A 105 -13.95 -8.16 41.58
N LYS A 106 -15.04 -8.54 40.93
CA LYS A 106 -15.92 -9.66 41.30
C LYS A 106 -16.20 -10.45 40.04
N PRO A 107 -15.53 -11.60 39.85
CA PRO A 107 -15.69 -12.41 38.65
C PRO A 107 -17.15 -12.75 38.35
N GLY A 108 -17.60 -12.54 37.10
CA GLY A 108 -18.94 -12.81 36.64
C GLY A 108 -20.07 -11.92 37.21
N VAL A 109 -19.75 -10.94 38.06
CA VAL A 109 -20.74 -10.03 38.69
C VAL A 109 -20.36 -8.56 38.38
N GLU A 110 -19.10 -8.20 38.56
CA GLU A 110 -18.61 -6.85 38.38
C GLU A 110 -17.16 -6.92 37.93
N GLU A 111 -16.96 -6.96 36.61
CA GLU A 111 -15.66 -7.08 36.00
C GLU A 111 -14.89 -5.76 36.13
N ARG A 112 -13.74 -5.79 36.81
CA ARG A 112 -12.91 -4.60 37.05
C ARG A 112 -11.44 -4.94 36.91
N TYR A 113 -10.84 -4.49 35.82
CA TYR A 113 -9.45 -4.80 35.53
C TYR A 113 -8.81 -3.70 34.68
N ARG A 114 -7.49 -3.70 34.59
CA ARG A 114 -6.70 -2.78 33.76
C ARG A 114 -5.87 -3.53 32.76
N ILE A 115 -5.69 -2.88 31.64
CA ILE A 115 -4.89 -3.37 30.54
C ILE A 115 -3.92 -2.28 30.15
N LEU A 116 -2.63 -2.60 30.19
CA LEU A 116 -1.54 -1.75 29.72
C LEU A 116 -1.04 -2.32 28.40
N CYS A 117 -1.09 -1.53 27.33
CA CYS A 117 -0.52 -1.89 26.03
C CYS A 117 0.67 -0.97 25.73
N PRO A 118 1.87 -1.54 25.54
CA PRO A 118 3.07 -0.79 25.21
C PRO A 118 3.02 -0.18 23.82
N CYS A 119 3.74 0.92 23.63
CA CYS A 119 4.09 1.47 22.33
C CYS A 119 5.49 1.01 21.91
N SER A 120 5.75 0.95 20.61
CA SER A 120 7.05 0.57 20.06
C SER A 120 8.13 1.63 20.34
N GLN A 121 7.70 2.87 20.57
CA GLN A 121 8.53 4.03 20.89
C GLN A 121 7.78 5.03 21.76
N GLU A 122 8.45 6.05 22.23
CA GLU A 122 7.82 7.17 22.92
C GLU A 122 7.01 8.00 21.91
N LEU A 123 5.71 8.21 22.19
CA LEU A 123 4.78 8.90 21.31
C LEU A 123 4.35 10.26 21.85
N PRO A 124 4.07 11.24 20.96
CA PRO A 124 3.54 12.54 21.37
C PRO A 124 2.11 12.42 21.88
N LEU A 125 1.73 13.30 22.81
CA LEU A 125 0.43 13.29 23.48
C LEU A 125 -0.77 13.35 22.52
N SER A 126 -0.61 13.95 21.33
CA SER A 126 -1.63 14.00 20.29
C SER A 126 -2.10 12.61 19.82
N GLU A 127 -1.26 11.57 19.93
CA GLU A 127 -1.57 10.20 19.56
C GLU A 127 -2.26 9.39 20.66
N HIS A 128 -2.26 9.87 21.91
CA HIS A 128 -2.78 9.11 23.04
C HIS A 128 -4.25 8.68 22.85
N SER A 129 -5.11 9.59 22.42
CA SER A 129 -6.52 9.27 22.17
C SER A 129 -6.67 8.20 21.09
N ARG A 130 -5.87 8.27 19.99
CA ARG A 130 -5.91 7.31 18.92
C ARG A 130 -5.49 5.92 19.40
N MET A 131 -4.43 5.81 20.18
CA MET A 131 -3.98 4.52 20.74
C MET A 131 -4.99 3.95 21.74
N THR A 132 -5.60 4.81 22.57
CA THR A 132 -6.69 4.40 23.46
C THR A 132 -7.92 3.94 22.69
N ASP A 133 -8.28 4.59 21.57
CA ASP A 133 -9.37 4.19 20.69
C ASP A 133 -9.09 2.82 20.03
N ARG A 134 -7.84 2.53 19.65
CA ARG A 134 -7.40 1.21 19.17
C ARG A 134 -7.63 0.14 20.22
N LEU A 135 -7.15 0.36 21.45
CA LEU A 135 -7.36 -0.59 22.55
C LEU A 135 -8.85 -0.78 22.84
N ASN A 136 -9.63 0.29 22.89
CA ASN A 136 -11.07 0.20 23.10
C ASN A 136 -11.79 -0.57 21.99
N GLY A 137 -11.38 -0.40 20.74
CA GLY A 137 -11.86 -1.17 19.60
C GLY A 137 -11.51 -2.65 19.68
N ALA A 138 -10.28 -2.98 20.08
CA ALA A 138 -9.84 -4.36 20.30
C ALA A 138 -10.65 -5.09 21.37
N LEU A 139 -11.10 -4.37 22.37
CA LEU A 139 -11.92 -4.87 23.49
C LEU A 139 -13.44 -4.84 23.22
N GLY A 140 -13.89 -4.22 22.11
CA GLY A 140 -15.31 -4.11 21.80
C GLY A 140 -16.05 -3.02 22.56
N SER A 141 -15.40 -1.88 22.86
CA SER A 141 -15.96 -0.73 23.57
C SER A 141 -16.14 -0.92 25.09
N ALA A 142 -15.21 -1.60 25.74
CA ALA A 142 -15.30 -1.93 27.17
C ALA A 142 -14.60 -0.89 28.11
N LEU A 143 -13.83 0.06 27.58
CA LEU A 143 -13.04 0.98 28.39
C LEU A 143 -13.86 2.08 29.07
N ALA A 144 -13.57 2.33 30.33
CA ALA A 144 -14.12 3.47 31.10
C ALA A 144 -13.55 4.80 30.59
N GLY A 145 -14.34 5.88 30.74
CA GLY A 145 -14.03 7.20 30.19
C GLY A 145 -12.73 7.85 30.68
N GLU A 146 -12.21 7.43 31.84
CA GLU A 146 -10.94 7.89 32.41
C GLU A 146 -9.73 7.43 31.58
N SER A 147 -9.85 6.35 30.79
CA SER A 147 -8.77 5.82 29.96
C SER A 147 -8.26 6.82 28.92
N TRP A 148 -9.07 7.82 28.53
CA TRP A 148 -8.68 8.88 27.58
C TRP A 148 -7.93 10.06 28.18
N SER A 149 -7.76 10.11 29.52
CA SER A 149 -6.93 11.14 30.17
C SER A 149 -5.50 10.64 30.24
N ALA A 150 -4.62 11.18 29.42
CA ALA A 150 -3.25 10.69 29.28
C ALA A 150 -2.46 10.81 30.60
N SER A 151 -2.68 11.86 31.39
CA SER A 151 -2.07 12.05 32.69
C SER A 151 -2.75 11.27 33.83
N GLN A 152 -3.74 10.42 33.53
CA GLN A 152 -4.40 9.60 34.54
C GLN A 152 -3.40 8.65 35.20
N ALA A 153 -3.42 8.65 36.56
CA ALA A 153 -2.59 7.73 37.31
C ALA A 153 -3.41 6.55 37.83
N TRP A 154 -2.79 5.39 37.78
CA TRP A 154 -3.43 4.12 38.07
C TRP A 154 -2.74 3.38 39.20
N TYR A 155 -3.52 2.85 40.14
CA TYR A 155 -2.98 1.95 41.16
C TYR A 155 -2.50 0.67 40.53
N PHE A 156 -1.28 0.27 40.83
CA PHE A 156 -0.58 -0.82 40.20
C PHE A 156 -0.24 -1.90 41.25
N GLY A 157 -0.63 -3.16 40.95
CA GLY A 157 -0.38 -4.28 41.84
C GLY A 157 -1.65 -4.79 42.53
N LYS A 158 -1.46 -5.71 43.48
CA LYS A 158 -2.45 -6.49 44.20
C LYS A 158 -2.77 -5.97 45.56
N VAL A 159 -4.05 -5.98 45.96
CA VAL A 159 -4.48 -5.73 47.37
C VAL A 159 -4.55 -7.06 48.08
N ASP A 160 -3.99 -7.12 49.29
CA ASP A 160 -3.98 -8.33 50.11
C ASP A 160 -5.41 -8.80 50.46
N GLY A 161 -5.63 -10.13 50.38
CA GLY A 161 -6.92 -10.73 50.69
C GLY A 161 -7.99 -10.59 49.60
N ILE A 162 -7.69 -9.96 48.44
CA ILE A 162 -8.61 -9.82 47.31
C ILE A 162 -8.17 -10.76 46.19
N PRO A 163 -9.10 -11.47 45.52
CA PRO A 163 -8.78 -12.25 44.32
C PRO A 163 -8.10 -11.40 43.27
N TYR A 164 -7.07 -11.94 42.63
CA TYR A 164 -6.24 -11.21 41.69
C TYR A 164 -5.90 -12.10 40.50
N ASP A 165 -6.51 -11.79 39.36
CA ASP A 165 -6.17 -12.40 38.09
C ASP A 165 -5.18 -11.53 37.38
N PHE A 166 -4.26 -12.17 36.67
CA PHE A 166 -3.14 -11.53 36.01
C PHE A 166 -2.82 -12.25 34.72
N ALA A 167 -2.51 -11.48 33.65
CA ALA A 167 -2.06 -12.01 32.37
C ALA A 167 -1.02 -11.06 31.74
N VAL A 168 -0.03 -11.67 31.09
CA VAL A 168 0.89 -10.96 30.20
C VAL A 168 0.76 -11.60 28.81
N GLY A 169 0.39 -10.83 27.84
CA GLY A 169 0.46 -11.20 26.44
C GLY A 169 1.83 -10.82 25.88
N ILE A 170 2.62 -11.82 25.53
CA ILE A 170 3.90 -11.64 24.85
C ILE A 170 3.64 -11.66 23.33
N GLY A 171 2.71 -10.80 22.86
CA GLY A 171 2.58 -10.51 21.44
C GLY A 171 3.83 -9.79 20.94
N GLU A 172 4.15 -9.97 19.67
CA GLU A 172 5.30 -9.28 19.06
C GLU A 172 4.95 -7.84 18.66
N GLU A 173 3.67 -7.43 18.70
CA GLU A 173 3.16 -6.19 18.15
C GLU A 173 2.78 -5.17 19.24
N ALA A 174 3.34 -3.97 19.15
CA ALA A 174 2.97 -2.85 19.99
C ALA A 174 1.67 -2.18 19.49
N ILE A 175 0.93 -1.49 20.39
CA ILE A 175 -0.38 -0.89 20.04
C ILE A 175 -0.30 0.14 18.90
N ASP A 176 0.82 0.82 18.72
CA ASP A 176 1.06 1.81 17.66
C ASP A 176 1.44 1.17 16.33
N GLU A 177 1.99 -0.02 16.33
CA GLU A 177 2.34 -0.79 15.13
C GLU A 177 1.13 -1.54 14.55
N ALA A 178 0.14 -1.90 15.36
CA ALA A 178 -1.08 -2.59 14.97
C ALA A 178 -2.03 -1.69 14.15
N GLU A 179 -1.68 -1.39 12.90
CA GLU A 179 -2.43 -0.47 12.03
C GLU A 179 -3.84 -0.97 11.68
N GLU A 180 -4.07 -2.28 11.65
CA GLU A 180 -5.39 -2.86 11.42
C GLU A 180 -6.41 -2.48 12.48
N LEU A 181 -5.96 -2.10 13.70
CA LEU A 181 -6.84 -1.62 14.75
C LEU A 181 -7.47 -0.25 14.45
N ASP A 182 -6.93 0.52 13.51
CA ASP A 182 -7.56 1.77 13.08
C ASP A 182 -8.92 1.55 12.40
N GLN A 183 -9.14 0.38 11.82
CA GLN A 183 -10.42 0.02 11.19
C GLN A 183 -11.53 -0.28 12.22
N ILE A 184 -11.15 -0.70 13.42
CA ILE A 184 -12.09 -1.09 14.48
C ILE A 184 -12.02 -0.18 15.71
N ARG A 185 -11.20 0.87 15.68
CA ARG A 185 -11.05 1.81 16.81
C ARG A 185 -12.38 2.40 17.26
N ARG A 186 -12.54 2.55 18.57
CA ARG A 186 -13.75 3.08 19.23
C ARG A 186 -13.37 4.21 20.15
N GLY A 187 -13.97 5.38 19.93
CA GLY A 187 -13.74 6.57 20.74
C GLY A 187 -14.32 6.47 22.14
N LYS A 188 -14.04 7.51 22.93
CA LYS A 188 -14.50 7.64 24.33
C LYS A 188 -16.02 7.55 24.42
N PRO A 189 -16.57 6.70 25.30
CA PRO A 189 -18.00 6.65 25.56
C PRO A 189 -18.53 8.02 26.03
N GLY A 190 -19.54 8.56 25.36
CA GLY A 190 -20.24 9.76 25.80
C GLY A 190 -19.52 11.10 25.62
N GLY A 191 -18.80 11.33 24.51
CA GLY A 191 -18.13 12.60 24.17
C GLY A 191 -19.08 13.79 23.98
N GLY A 192 -19.59 14.33 25.07
CA GLY A 192 -20.34 15.59 25.18
C GLY A 192 -20.02 16.27 26.51
N THR A 193 -19.57 17.54 26.44
CA THR A 193 -19.16 18.35 27.60
C THR A 193 -20.28 18.52 28.61
N GLY A 194 -20.16 17.91 29.81
CA GLY A 194 -21.09 18.10 30.92
C GLY A 194 -20.59 17.51 32.23
N LYS A 195 -20.59 18.30 33.31
CA LYS A 195 -20.10 18.01 34.65
C LYS A 195 -20.72 16.76 35.31
N PRO A 196 -20.01 16.02 36.18
CA PRO A 196 -20.49 14.78 36.79
C PRO A 196 -21.54 15.07 37.87
N GLY A 197 -22.76 14.56 37.66
CA GLY A 197 -23.84 14.46 38.62
C GLY A 197 -23.94 13.06 39.19
N LYS A 198 -24.12 12.99 40.50
CA LYS A 198 -24.18 11.79 41.35
C LYS A 198 -25.34 10.84 41.05
N LYS A 199 -25.07 9.55 41.31
CA LYS A 199 -25.96 8.39 41.62
C LYS A 199 -26.47 7.57 40.43
N GLY A 200 -26.23 6.25 40.59
CA GLY A 200 -26.89 5.06 40.04
C GLY A 200 -28.10 5.32 39.12
N GLY A 201 -27.82 5.69 37.90
CA GLY A 201 -28.83 5.82 36.83
C GLY A 201 -28.80 4.55 35.98
N LYS A 202 -29.98 4.14 35.55
CA LYS A 202 -30.19 3.14 34.50
C LYS A 202 -29.24 3.42 33.32
N PRO A 203 -28.73 2.40 32.62
CA PRO A 203 -27.88 2.60 31.46
C PRO A 203 -28.56 3.59 30.50
N ASN A 204 -27.75 4.50 29.95
CA ASN A 204 -28.29 5.46 29.01
C ASN A 204 -28.56 4.74 27.68
N LEU A 205 -29.82 4.51 27.37
CA LEU A 205 -30.30 3.81 26.16
C LEU A 205 -29.74 4.37 24.84
N LYS A 206 -29.06 5.53 24.89
CA LYS A 206 -28.40 6.14 23.72
C LYS A 206 -27.05 5.50 23.40
N ASP A 207 -26.46 4.79 24.33
CA ASP A 207 -25.09 4.29 24.25
C ASP A 207 -25.06 2.75 24.12
N LEU A 208 -26.24 2.09 24.10
CA LEU A 208 -26.39 0.64 23.94
C LEU A 208 -26.42 0.24 22.46
N ASP A 209 -25.81 -0.88 22.14
CA ASP A 209 -25.92 -1.51 20.80
C ASP A 209 -27.25 -2.28 20.63
N GLU A 210 -27.43 -2.93 19.47
CA GLU A 210 -28.68 -3.59 19.11
C GLU A 210 -28.99 -4.79 20.02
N GLU A 211 -27.99 -5.62 20.35
CA GLU A 211 -28.13 -6.81 21.22
C GLU A 211 -28.43 -6.39 22.67
N GLU A 212 -27.75 -5.34 23.15
CA GLU A 212 -27.97 -4.79 24.49
C GLU A 212 -29.36 -4.14 24.62
N LEU A 213 -29.83 -3.51 23.56
CA LEU A 213 -31.19 -2.95 23.50
C LEU A 213 -32.26 -4.05 23.48
N GLU A 214 -32.03 -5.13 22.76
CA GLU A 214 -32.94 -6.28 22.76
C GLU A 214 -33.03 -6.95 24.15
N ALA A 215 -31.90 -7.05 24.86
CA ALA A 215 -31.85 -7.57 26.21
C ALA A 215 -32.58 -6.68 27.24
N GLU A 216 -32.55 -5.36 27.07
CA GLU A 216 -33.27 -4.38 27.90
C GLU A 216 -34.76 -4.22 27.53
N PHE A 217 -35.20 -4.77 26.40
CA PHE A 217 -36.55 -4.61 25.87
C PHE A 217 -37.65 -4.98 26.87
N PRO A 218 -37.58 -6.11 27.59
CA PRO A 218 -38.61 -6.50 28.56
C PRO A 218 -38.84 -5.49 29.68
N LYS A 219 -37.77 -4.72 30.05
CA LYS A 219 -37.79 -3.77 31.16
C LYS A 219 -38.27 -2.37 30.78
N SER A 220 -38.05 -1.96 29.55
CA SER A 220 -38.32 -0.59 29.11
C SER A 220 -38.83 -0.49 27.64
N ARG A 221 -39.87 -1.22 27.33
CA ARG A 221 -40.46 -1.44 26.01
C ARG A 221 -40.55 -0.20 25.14
N LEU A 222 -41.09 0.92 25.67
CA LEU A 222 -41.33 2.13 24.89
C LEU A 222 -40.03 2.84 24.49
N HIS A 223 -39.10 2.98 25.43
CA HIS A 223 -37.84 3.69 25.18
C HIS A 223 -36.89 2.90 24.31
N VAL A 224 -36.83 1.58 24.55
CA VAL A 224 -36.02 0.63 23.75
C VAL A 224 -36.54 0.54 22.32
N SER A 225 -37.87 0.39 22.13
CA SER A 225 -38.47 0.39 20.79
C SER A 225 -38.12 1.62 19.95
N GLY A 226 -38.16 2.79 20.58
CA GLY A 226 -37.79 4.03 19.89
C GLY A 226 -36.30 4.06 19.51
N ARG A 227 -35.43 3.49 20.32
CA ARG A 227 -33.99 3.46 20.06
C ARG A 227 -33.64 2.39 19.00
N LEU A 228 -34.23 1.20 19.08
CA LEU A 228 -34.08 0.16 18.06
C LEU A 228 -34.53 0.66 16.68
N LEU A 229 -35.72 1.25 16.57
CA LEU A 229 -36.22 1.81 15.32
C LEU A 229 -35.30 2.91 14.79
N TRP A 230 -34.69 3.72 15.68
CA TRP A 230 -33.72 4.73 15.29
C TRP A 230 -32.43 4.12 14.76
N LEU A 231 -31.89 3.09 15.43
CA LEU A 231 -30.70 2.35 14.99
C LEU A 231 -30.97 1.63 13.66
N TRP A 232 -32.06 0.92 13.55
CA TRP A 232 -32.45 0.23 12.31
C TRP A 232 -32.64 1.20 11.15
N ALA A 233 -33.21 2.39 11.40
CA ALA A 233 -33.29 3.44 10.38
C ALA A 233 -31.91 3.98 9.98
N LEU A 234 -30.95 4.10 10.91
CA LEU A 234 -29.56 4.50 10.64
C LEU A 234 -28.76 3.40 9.94
N GLN A 235 -29.06 2.13 10.22
CA GLN A 235 -28.49 0.94 9.57
C GLN A 235 -29.20 0.59 8.25
N GLU A 236 -30.17 1.42 7.83
CA GLU A 236 -30.86 1.30 6.56
C GLU A 236 -31.76 0.05 6.43
N ILE A 237 -32.15 -0.55 7.56
CA ILE A 237 -33.15 -1.61 7.58
C ILE A 237 -34.48 -1.04 7.03
N SER A 238 -35.14 -1.78 6.15
CA SER A 238 -36.41 -1.30 5.56
C SER A 238 -37.48 -1.07 6.63
N LYS A 239 -38.42 -0.14 6.37
CA LYS A 239 -39.57 0.08 7.28
C LYS A 239 -40.36 -1.19 7.56
N ALA A 240 -40.51 -2.04 6.54
CA ALA A 240 -41.24 -3.30 6.66
C ALA A 240 -40.53 -4.29 7.55
N ASP A 241 -39.20 -4.43 7.36
CA ASP A 241 -38.39 -5.34 8.18
C ASP A 241 -38.27 -4.82 9.63
N ALA A 242 -38.07 -3.51 9.82
CA ALA A 242 -38.04 -2.90 11.14
C ALA A 242 -39.38 -3.06 11.90
N GLN A 243 -40.50 -2.95 11.17
CA GLN A 243 -41.80 -3.24 11.75
C GLN A 243 -41.91 -4.70 12.16
N ALA A 244 -41.58 -5.64 11.26
CA ALA A 244 -41.62 -7.08 11.53
C ALA A 244 -40.70 -7.48 12.69
N ASN A 245 -39.49 -6.96 12.74
CA ASN A 245 -38.54 -7.22 13.83
C ASN A 245 -39.07 -6.72 15.17
N LEU A 246 -39.62 -5.51 15.21
CA LEU A 246 -40.16 -4.96 16.45
C LEU A 246 -41.43 -5.69 16.87
N GLU A 247 -42.26 -6.13 15.95
CA GLU A 247 -43.43 -6.98 16.23
C GLU A 247 -43.02 -8.32 16.81
N ALA A 248 -41.99 -8.96 16.23
CA ALA A 248 -41.45 -10.21 16.75
C ALA A 248 -40.91 -10.04 18.18
N LEU A 249 -40.19 -8.94 18.49
CA LEU A 249 -39.72 -8.63 19.86
C LEU A 249 -40.90 -8.48 20.83
N PHE A 250 -41.98 -7.82 20.46
CA PHE A 250 -43.17 -7.71 21.30
C PHE A 250 -43.82 -9.07 21.55
N ASP A 251 -43.76 -9.96 20.57
CA ASP A 251 -44.33 -11.30 20.67
C ASP A 251 -43.50 -12.30 21.51
N THR A 252 -42.19 -11.97 21.82
CA THR A 252 -41.38 -12.73 22.77
C THR A 252 -41.85 -12.60 24.23
N ILE A 253 -42.65 -11.58 24.55
CA ILE A 253 -43.14 -11.32 25.90
C ILE A 253 -44.18 -12.41 26.27
N PRO A 254 -44.01 -13.12 27.41
CA PRO A 254 -44.91 -14.17 27.84
C PRO A 254 -46.36 -13.69 27.91
N GLN A 255 -47.30 -14.54 27.54
CA GLN A 255 -48.74 -14.17 27.45
C GLN A 255 -49.29 -13.68 28.81
N ALA A 256 -48.75 -14.18 29.93
CA ALA A 256 -49.12 -13.75 31.29
C ALA A 256 -48.76 -12.28 31.57
N ASP A 257 -47.74 -11.72 30.87
CA ASP A 257 -47.22 -10.35 31.07
C ASP A 257 -47.79 -9.36 30.04
N ARG A 258 -48.72 -9.79 29.16
CA ARG A 258 -49.36 -8.99 28.11
C ARG A 258 -50.53 -8.20 28.68
N ASP A 259 -50.22 -7.10 29.35
CA ASP A 259 -51.19 -6.14 29.90
C ASP A 259 -51.83 -5.21 28.81
N ALA A 260 -52.73 -4.35 29.23
CA ALA A 260 -53.36 -3.36 28.34
C ALA A 260 -52.34 -2.40 27.72
N ARG A 261 -51.18 -2.16 28.38
CA ARG A 261 -50.07 -1.33 27.83
C ARG A 261 -49.35 -2.07 26.72
N TRP A 262 -49.14 -3.37 26.89
CA TRP A 262 -48.58 -4.23 25.84
C TRP A 262 -49.44 -4.13 24.57
N GLN A 263 -50.74 -4.29 24.69
CA GLN A 263 -51.65 -4.21 23.55
C GLN A 263 -51.64 -2.83 22.89
N ALA A 264 -51.65 -1.74 23.65
CA ALA A 264 -51.59 -0.37 23.14
C ALA A 264 -50.27 -0.12 22.37
N TYR A 265 -49.14 -0.57 22.91
CA TYR A 265 -47.85 -0.42 22.28
C TYR A 265 -47.69 -1.28 21.02
N ARG A 266 -48.14 -2.52 21.06
CA ARG A 266 -48.13 -3.42 19.89
C ARG A 266 -48.92 -2.84 18.72
N ASN A 267 -50.06 -2.24 18.99
CA ASN A 267 -50.90 -1.59 17.97
C ASN A 267 -50.31 -0.28 17.47
N ALA A 268 -49.44 0.36 18.21
CA ALA A 268 -48.81 1.62 17.84
C ALA A 268 -47.52 1.45 16.99
N ILE A 269 -47.00 0.24 16.82
CA ILE A 269 -45.75 -0.03 16.10
C ILE A 269 -45.70 0.60 14.71
N PRO A 270 -46.71 0.46 13.82
CA PRO A 270 -46.66 1.06 12.50
C PRO A 270 -46.48 2.58 12.54
N GLN A 271 -47.18 3.26 13.46
CA GLN A 271 -47.07 4.73 13.64
C GLN A 271 -45.67 5.14 14.18
N TRP A 272 -45.07 4.32 15.06
CA TRP A 272 -43.73 4.59 15.55
C TRP A 272 -42.69 4.45 14.46
N VAL A 273 -42.76 3.38 13.68
CA VAL A 273 -41.90 3.16 12.52
C VAL A 273 -41.95 4.37 11.61
N ASP A 274 -43.13 4.78 11.18
CA ASP A 274 -43.28 5.93 10.30
C ASP A 274 -42.72 7.23 10.89
N LYS A 275 -43.00 7.50 12.16
CA LYS A 275 -42.54 8.71 12.86
C LYS A 275 -41.02 8.76 13.03
N ILE A 276 -40.43 7.64 13.43
CA ILE A 276 -38.99 7.57 13.69
C ILE A 276 -38.21 7.55 12.40
N TYR A 277 -38.67 6.80 11.38
CA TYR A 277 -38.03 6.80 10.06
C TYR A 277 -38.15 8.16 9.37
N ALA A 278 -39.24 8.86 9.50
CA ALA A 278 -39.38 10.25 9.01
C ALA A 278 -38.41 11.21 9.72
N ARG A 279 -38.19 11.00 11.02
CA ARG A 279 -37.21 11.79 11.80
C ARG A 279 -35.76 11.38 11.45
N ALA A 280 -35.47 10.11 11.35
CA ALA A 280 -34.17 9.61 10.94
C ALA A 280 -33.78 10.07 9.54
N ALA A 281 -34.75 10.07 8.60
CA ALA A 281 -34.54 10.61 7.24
C ALA A 281 -34.14 12.09 7.21
N LYS A 282 -34.53 12.88 8.22
CA LYS A 282 -34.08 14.28 8.38
C LYS A 282 -32.64 14.36 8.94
N HIS A 283 -32.20 13.34 9.67
CA HIS A 283 -30.87 13.25 10.26
C HIS A 283 -29.88 12.42 9.42
N LEU A 284 -30.35 11.60 8.49
CA LEU A 284 -29.57 10.79 7.55
C LEU A 284 -28.82 11.63 6.49
N GLY A 285 -28.37 12.80 6.86
CA GLY A 285 -27.46 13.59 6.05
C GLY A 285 -28.13 14.39 4.94
N THR A 286 -27.28 14.95 4.10
CA THR A 286 -27.67 15.77 2.96
C THR A 286 -28.47 14.95 1.94
N PHE A 287 -29.20 15.64 1.06
CA PHE A 287 -29.90 15.07 -0.09
C PHE A 287 -29.02 14.09 -0.89
N LEU A 288 -27.73 14.42 -1.03
CA LEU A 288 -26.75 13.58 -1.71
C LEU A 288 -26.49 12.23 -0.97
N ALA A 289 -26.36 12.25 0.36
CA ALA A 289 -26.14 11.02 1.12
C ALA A 289 -27.32 10.04 0.97
N ARG A 290 -28.55 10.54 1.01
CA ARG A 290 -29.76 9.72 0.77
C ARG A 290 -29.78 9.11 -0.63
N MET A 291 -29.28 9.82 -1.63
CA MET A 291 -29.20 9.33 -2.99
C MET A 291 -28.11 8.27 -3.17
N VAL A 292 -26.99 8.40 -2.48
CA VAL A 292 -25.95 7.36 -2.44
C VAL A 292 -26.51 6.07 -1.83
N VAL A 293 -27.21 6.17 -0.70
CA VAL A 293 -27.91 5.04 -0.08
C VAL A 293 -28.91 4.40 -1.06
N PHE A 294 -29.69 5.21 -1.76
CA PHE A 294 -30.62 4.72 -2.76
C PHE A 294 -29.90 3.89 -3.85
N PHE A 295 -28.80 4.38 -4.43
CA PHE A 295 -28.04 3.63 -5.43
C PHE A 295 -27.35 2.38 -4.89
N THR A 296 -27.04 2.35 -3.59
CA THR A 296 -26.39 1.21 -2.94
C THR A 296 -27.41 0.11 -2.59
N GLU A 297 -28.59 0.48 -2.08
CA GLU A 297 -29.52 -0.44 -1.43
C GLU A 297 -30.80 -0.73 -2.21
N ASP A 298 -31.23 0.16 -3.12
CA ASP A 298 -32.47 -0.09 -3.90
C ASP A 298 -32.27 -1.38 -4.72
N PRO A 299 -33.21 -2.33 -4.64
CA PRO A 299 -33.12 -3.63 -5.33
C PRO A 299 -32.87 -3.54 -6.85
N GLN A 300 -33.22 -2.41 -7.46
CA GLN A 300 -32.97 -2.15 -8.86
C GLN A 300 -31.51 -1.77 -9.15
N PHE A 301 -30.86 -1.02 -8.25
CA PHE A 301 -29.52 -0.49 -8.47
C PHE A 301 -28.43 -1.23 -7.72
N ARG A 302 -28.80 -2.03 -6.74
CA ARG A 302 -27.85 -2.78 -5.90
C ARG A 302 -26.88 -3.60 -6.74
N GLY A 303 -25.58 -3.33 -6.57
CA GLY A 303 -24.51 -3.95 -7.35
C GLY A 303 -24.46 -3.54 -8.83
N ALA A 304 -25.29 -2.59 -9.29
CA ALA A 304 -25.29 -2.16 -10.69
C ALA A 304 -24.25 -1.09 -11.03
N ILE A 305 -23.57 -0.54 -10.02
CA ILE A 305 -22.57 0.53 -10.15
C ILE A 305 -21.31 0.07 -9.43
N ARG A 306 -20.15 0.20 -10.07
CA ARG A 306 -18.86 -0.12 -9.45
C ARG A 306 -17.74 0.72 -10.05
N LEU A 307 -16.63 0.87 -9.32
CA LEU A 307 -15.40 1.49 -9.81
C LEU A 307 -14.43 0.40 -10.26
N ASN A 308 -13.99 0.49 -11.50
CA ASN A 308 -12.83 -0.27 -11.94
C ASN A 308 -11.55 0.47 -11.50
N GLU A 309 -10.93 -0.01 -10.41
CA GLU A 309 -9.73 0.61 -9.83
C GLU A 309 -8.51 0.58 -10.76
N PHE A 310 -8.50 -0.33 -11.73
CA PHE A 310 -7.40 -0.47 -12.68
C PHE A 310 -7.47 0.58 -13.79
N THR A 311 -8.65 0.77 -14.37
CA THR A 311 -8.88 1.77 -15.42
C THR A 311 -9.30 3.12 -14.87
N GLN A 312 -9.65 3.17 -13.56
CA GLN A 312 -10.20 4.34 -12.89
C GLN A 312 -11.45 4.87 -13.61
N THR A 313 -12.32 3.96 -14.02
CA THR A 313 -13.57 4.27 -14.71
C THR A 313 -14.75 3.70 -13.94
N ILE A 314 -15.85 4.49 -13.90
CA ILE A 314 -17.10 4.00 -13.36
C ILE A 314 -17.71 3.03 -14.37
N GLU A 315 -18.00 1.84 -13.92
CA GLU A 315 -18.70 0.82 -14.68
C GLU A 315 -20.10 0.63 -14.13
N VAL A 316 -21.03 0.41 -15.04
CA VAL A 316 -22.41 0.12 -14.72
C VAL A 316 -22.87 -1.16 -15.39
N SER A 317 -23.92 -1.80 -14.85
CA SER A 317 -24.57 -2.93 -15.49
C SER A 317 -24.86 -2.61 -16.95
N SER A 318 -24.66 -3.58 -17.84
CA SER A 318 -24.84 -3.42 -19.30
C SER A 318 -26.23 -2.88 -19.66
N ARG A 319 -27.21 -3.13 -18.82
CA ARG A 319 -28.62 -2.66 -18.95
C ARG A 319 -28.97 -1.56 -17.95
N PHE A 320 -28.05 -0.65 -17.72
CA PHE A 320 -28.25 0.44 -16.75
C PHE A 320 -29.15 1.57 -17.33
N PRO A 321 -30.14 2.14 -16.56
CA PRO A 321 -30.60 1.62 -15.27
C PRO A 321 -31.22 0.23 -15.39
N PRO A 322 -30.90 -0.74 -14.51
CA PRO A 322 -31.42 -2.09 -14.62
C PRO A 322 -32.94 -2.08 -14.40
N LYS A 323 -33.66 -3.03 -14.99
CA LYS A 323 -35.07 -3.24 -14.69
C LYS A 323 -35.22 -4.02 -13.38
N PRO A 324 -36.27 -3.78 -12.58
CA PRO A 324 -36.51 -4.52 -11.36
C PRO A 324 -36.49 -6.05 -11.61
N GLY A 325 -35.74 -6.79 -10.77
CA GLY A 325 -35.63 -8.26 -10.85
C GLY A 325 -34.67 -8.79 -11.90
N GLN A 326 -33.90 -7.94 -12.60
CA GLN A 326 -32.84 -8.37 -13.52
C GLN A 326 -31.49 -8.38 -12.82
N GLY A 327 -30.73 -9.48 -12.94
CA GLY A 327 -29.37 -9.57 -12.40
C GLY A 327 -28.34 -8.75 -13.22
N ASN A 328 -27.20 -8.49 -12.60
CA ASN A 328 -26.08 -7.76 -13.21
C ASN A 328 -25.11 -8.77 -13.83
N GLU A 329 -25.39 -9.27 -15.03
CA GLU A 329 -24.60 -10.30 -15.69
C GLU A 329 -23.32 -9.77 -16.36
N SER A 330 -23.31 -8.49 -16.77
CA SER A 330 -22.16 -7.85 -17.44
C SER A 330 -22.11 -6.37 -17.11
N TYR A 331 -20.92 -5.77 -17.28
CA TYR A 331 -20.68 -4.36 -17.00
C TYR A 331 -20.06 -3.68 -18.22
N ARG A 332 -20.28 -2.37 -18.29
CA ARG A 332 -19.66 -1.47 -19.28
C ARG A 332 -19.40 -0.11 -18.66
N SER A 333 -18.55 0.68 -19.27
CA SER A 333 -18.30 2.05 -18.83
C SER A 333 -19.61 2.87 -18.81
N LEU A 334 -19.75 3.71 -17.79
CA LEU A 334 -20.83 4.66 -17.64
C LEU A 334 -20.80 5.67 -18.80
N ARG A 335 -21.95 5.92 -19.41
CA ARG A 335 -22.17 6.93 -20.45
C ARG A 335 -23.00 8.08 -19.90
N GLU A 336 -22.92 9.24 -20.53
CA GLU A 336 -23.73 10.40 -20.13
C GLU A 336 -25.23 10.11 -20.15
N VAL A 337 -25.73 9.40 -21.16
CA VAL A 337 -27.13 9.00 -21.27
C VAL A 337 -27.60 8.14 -20.08
N ASP A 338 -26.72 7.32 -19.53
CA ASP A 338 -27.05 6.47 -18.37
C ASP A 338 -27.38 7.32 -17.13
N THR A 339 -26.69 8.45 -16.96
CA THR A 339 -26.95 9.39 -15.87
C THR A 339 -28.29 10.10 -16.06
N LEU A 340 -28.68 10.43 -17.32
CA LEU A 340 -29.96 11.01 -17.65
C LEU A 340 -31.10 10.02 -17.38
N GLU A 341 -30.97 8.77 -17.80
CA GLU A 341 -31.99 7.74 -17.54
C GLU A 341 -32.09 7.44 -16.04
N ALA A 342 -30.97 7.39 -15.32
CA ALA A 342 -30.99 7.24 -13.87
C ALA A 342 -31.67 8.38 -13.16
N LEU A 343 -31.52 9.64 -13.66
CA LEU A 343 -32.23 10.80 -13.13
C LEU A 343 -33.77 10.65 -13.19
N LEU A 344 -34.29 10.16 -14.31
CA LEU A 344 -35.73 9.91 -14.46
C LEU A 344 -36.24 8.89 -13.44
N VAL A 345 -35.52 7.81 -13.24
CA VAL A 345 -35.84 6.76 -12.24
C VAL A 345 -35.80 7.34 -10.82
N VAL A 346 -34.74 8.05 -10.49
CA VAL A 346 -34.50 8.65 -9.18
C VAL A 346 -35.63 9.67 -8.84
N GLN A 347 -36.01 10.52 -9.83
CA GLN A 347 -37.10 11.47 -9.63
C GLN A 347 -38.42 10.76 -9.38
N ALA A 348 -38.71 9.66 -10.08
CA ALA A 348 -39.93 8.87 -9.87
C ALA A 348 -39.92 8.12 -8.51
N LYS A 349 -38.76 7.81 -7.95
CA LYS A 349 -38.59 7.02 -6.71
C LYS A 349 -38.32 7.88 -5.44
N GLY A 350 -38.80 9.10 -5.39
CA GLY A 350 -38.80 9.91 -4.16
C GLY A 350 -37.79 11.05 -4.09
N PHE A 351 -37.11 11.35 -5.19
CA PHE A 351 -36.16 12.48 -5.29
C PHE A 351 -36.61 13.49 -6.39
N PRO A 352 -37.82 14.03 -6.35
CA PRO A 352 -38.38 14.83 -7.46
C PRO A 352 -37.58 16.09 -7.78
N LYS A 353 -36.73 16.56 -6.86
CA LYS A 353 -35.88 17.74 -7.04
C LYS A 353 -34.41 17.36 -7.40
N ALA A 354 -34.13 16.10 -7.71
CA ALA A 354 -32.80 15.67 -8.12
C ALA A 354 -32.38 16.36 -9.42
N SER A 355 -31.16 16.85 -9.44
CA SER A 355 -30.51 17.35 -10.65
C SER A 355 -29.55 16.30 -11.22
N LEU A 356 -29.15 16.47 -12.48
CA LEU A 356 -28.15 15.62 -13.13
C LEU A 356 -26.82 15.59 -12.34
N VAL A 357 -26.44 16.74 -11.78
CA VAL A 357 -25.22 16.87 -10.98
C VAL A 357 -25.32 16.05 -9.68
N ASP A 358 -26.48 16.02 -9.05
CA ASP A 358 -26.69 15.23 -7.83
C ASP A 358 -26.62 13.74 -8.12
N VAL A 359 -27.25 13.30 -9.21
CA VAL A 359 -27.19 11.89 -9.66
C VAL A 359 -25.77 11.49 -10.01
N TRP A 360 -25.05 12.32 -10.77
CA TRP A 360 -23.65 12.07 -11.10
C TRP A 360 -22.78 11.92 -9.83
N ARG A 361 -22.91 12.83 -8.88
CA ARG A 361 -22.17 12.78 -7.60
C ARG A 361 -22.52 11.54 -6.80
N ALA A 362 -23.79 11.16 -6.75
CA ALA A 362 -24.23 9.98 -6.03
C ALA A 362 -23.73 8.69 -6.69
N ILE A 363 -23.78 8.58 -8.02
CA ILE A 363 -23.19 7.45 -8.77
C ILE A 363 -21.69 7.37 -8.51
N THR A 364 -20.97 8.50 -8.57
CA THR A 364 -19.52 8.53 -8.32
C THR A 364 -19.19 8.02 -6.91
N LEU A 365 -19.87 8.53 -5.88
CA LEU A 365 -19.63 8.11 -4.49
C LEU A 365 -20.03 6.64 -4.26
N THR A 366 -21.07 6.15 -4.95
CA THR A 366 -21.47 4.74 -4.89
C THR A 366 -20.41 3.86 -5.53
N ALA A 367 -19.89 4.25 -6.70
CA ALA A 367 -18.84 3.53 -7.40
C ALA A 367 -17.55 3.40 -6.54
N GLU A 368 -17.12 4.51 -5.92
CA GLU A 368 -15.95 4.53 -5.02
C GLU A 368 -16.07 3.54 -3.85
N ARG A 369 -17.29 3.33 -3.35
CA ARG A 369 -17.54 2.36 -2.27
C ARG A 369 -17.61 0.91 -2.75
N GLN A 370 -17.74 0.70 -4.05
CA GLN A 370 -17.85 -0.60 -4.70
C GLN A 370 -16.72 -0.80 -5.72
N GLY A 371 -15.50 -0.49 -5.29
CA GLY A 371 -14.29 -0.67 -6.09
C GLY A 371 -13.95 -2.15 -6.29
N TYR A 372 -13.48 -2.49 -7.48
CA TYR A 372 -12.89 -3.79 -7.79
C TYR A 372 -11.69 -3.62 -8.72
N HIS A 373 -10.78 -4.57 -8.68
CA HIS A 373 -9.57 -4.51 -9.50
C HIS A 373 -9.44 -5.78 -10.35
N PRO A 374 -9.77 -5.72 -11.64
CA PRO A 374 -9.92 -6.94 -12.46
C PRO A 374 -8.65 -7.78 -12.57
N VAL A 375 -7.48 -7.15 -12.69
CA VAL A 375 -6.20 -7.88 -12.77
C VAL A 375 -5.84 -8.51 -11.42
N ARG A 376 -6.11 -7.81 -10.31
CA ARG A 376 -5.86 -8.34 -8.95
C ARG A 376 -6.77 -9.52 -8.63
N GLU A 377 -8.04 -9.44 -9.03
CA GLU A 377 -8.98 -10.56 -8.90
C GLU A 377 -8.53 -11.76 -9.72
N TYR A 378 -8.13 -11.53 -10.98
CA TYR A 378 -7.57 -12.58 -11.84
C TYR A 378 -6.36 -13.24 -11.18
N LEU A 379 -5.35 -12.46 -10.76
CA LEU A 379 -4.14 -13.00 -10.13
C LEU A 379 -4.43 -13.74 -8.82
N ASN A 380 -5.39 -13.28 -8.04
CA ASN A 380 -5.79 -13.94 -6.79
C ASN A 380 -6.60 -15.22 -7.02
N SER A 381 -7.24 -15.38 -8.17
CA SER A 381 -7.98 -16.60 -8.53
C SER A 381 -7.09 -17.76 -8.98
N LEU A 382 -5.79 -17.48 -9.23
CA LEU A 382 -4.86 -18.49 -9.74
C LEU A 382 -4.27 -19.33 -8.62
N GLU A 383 -4.14 -20.63 -8.86
CA GLU A 383 -3.46 -21.59 -7.99
C GLU A 383 -2.26 -22.19 -8.73
N TRP A 384 -1.08 -22.08 -8.13
CA TRP A 384 0.15 -22.60 -8.72
C TRP A 384 0.28 -24.11 -8.48
N ASP A 385 0.57 -24.85 -9.54
CA ASP A 385 0.73 -26.31 -9.51
C ASP A 385 2.10 -26.80 -8.97
N GLY A 386 2.98 -25.88 -8.54
CA GLY A 386 4.30 -26.19 -8.01
C GLY A 386 5.40 -26.41 -9.06
N LYS A 387 5.08 -26.29 -10.37
CA LYS A 387 6.08 -26.46 -11.44
C LYS A 387 6.68 -25.12 -11.86
N HIS A 388 8.00 -25.02 -11.81
CA HIS A 388 8.73 -23.83 -12.24
C HIS A 388 8.76 -23.70 -13.76
N ARG A 389 8.08 -22.69 -14.29
CA ARG A 389 8.00 -22.35 -15.73
C ARG A 389 8.66 -21.01 -16.07
N ILE A 390 8.64 -20.07 -15.14
CA ILE A 390 9.19 -18.72 -15.35
C ILE A 390 10.67 -18.75 -15.70
N ASN A 391 11.45 -19.66 -15.11
CA ASN A 391 12.87 -19.83 -15.41
C ASN A 391 13.11 -20.11 -16.89
N ARG A 392 12.14 -20.74 -17.56
CA ARG A 392 12.22 -21.12 -18.97
C ARG A 392 11.51 -20.15 -19.91
N LEU A 393 10.95 -19.02 -19.38
CA LEU A 393 10.14 -18.09 -20.18
C LEU A 393 10.89 -17.56 -21.41
N PHE A 394 12.14 -17.10 -21.21
CA PHE A 394 12.98 -16.56 -22.30
C PHE A 394 13.85 -17.62 -22.98
N ILE A 395 13.53 -18.89 -22.81
CA ILE A 395 14.22 -20.01 -23.47
C ILE A 395 13.21 -20.85 -24.26
N ASP A 396 12.07 -21.21 -23.67
CA ASP A 396 11.10 -22.13 -24.28
C ASP A 396 9.87 -21.43 -24.87
N TYR A 397 9.47 -20.28 -24.32
CA TYR A 397 8.28 -19.54 -24.77
C TYR A 397 8.64 -18.37 -25.69
N PHE A 398 9.69 -17.63 -25.33
CA PHE A 398 10.38 -16.68 -26.20
C PHE A 398 11.78 -17.23 -26.46
N PRO A 399 11.97 -18.04 -27.51
CA PRO A 399 13.23 -18.78 -27.74
C PRO A 399 14.43 -17.83 -27.88
N GLY A 400 15.05 -17.51 -26.76
CA GLY A 400 16.25 -16.68 -26.73
C GLY A 400 17.45 -17.35 -27.37
N GLU A 401 18.23 -16.58 -28.09
CA GLU A 401 19.46 -17.06 -28.71
C GLU A 401 20.48 -17.44 -27.62
N LEU A 402 20.99 -18.63 -27.67
CA LEU A 402 22.03 -19.11 -26.76
C LEU A 402 23.33 -19.32 -27.53
N PRO A 403 24.49 -18.92 -26.98
CA PRO A 403 25.78 -19.23 -27.55
C PRO A 403 25.98 -20.76 -27.73
N PRO A 404 26.80 -21.19 -28.70
CA PRO A 404 27.16 -22.58 -28.83
C PRO A 404 27.80 -23.13 -27.56
N GLU A 405 27.69 -24.46 -27.37
CA GLU A 405 28.37 -25.12 -26.26
C GLU A 405 29.90 -25.02 -26.47
N GLU A 406 30.56 -24.40 -25.54
CA GLU A 406 32.02 -24.35 -25.48
C GLU A 406 32.56 -25.67 -24.89
N PRO A 407 33.72 -26.19 -25.33
CA PRO A 407 34.38 -27.28 -24.64
C PRO A 407 34.69 -26.83 -23.21
N THR A 408 34.38 -27.69 -22.25
CA THR A 408 34.52 -27.44 -20.81
C THR A 408 35.82 -26.73 -20.47
N SER A 409 35.72 -25.53 -19.86
CA SER A 409 36.90 -24.80 -19.37
C SER A 409 37.67 -25.64 -18.34
N PRO A 410 38.99 -25.60 -18.36
CA PRO A 410 39.80 -26.29 -17.33
C PRO A 410 39.60 -25.71 -15.93
N ASP A 411 39.00 -24.54 -15.79
CA ASP A 411 38.71 -23.93 -14.50
C ASP A 411 37.25 -24.25 -14.12
N GLN A 412 37.06 -25.21 -13.22
CA GLN A 412 35.75 -25.74 -12.80
C GLN A 412 34.88 -24.70 -12.03
N ASN A 413 35.41 -23.50 -11.75
CA ASN A 413 34.73 -22.47 -10.97
C ASN A 413 34.14 -21.30 -11.80
N GLU A 414 34.44 -21.20 -13.09
CA GLU A 414 33.83 -20.16 -13.96
C GLU A 414 32.68 -20.74 -14.77
N LEU A 415 31.51 -20.04 -14.73
CA LEU A 415 30.38 -20.33 -15.62
C LEU A 415 30.81 -20.20 -17.08
N SER A 416 30.44 -21.16 -17.93
CA SER A 416 30.61 -21.02 -19.36
C SER A 416 29.82 -19.81 -19.87
N TRP A 417 30.22 -19.27 -21.04
CA TRP A 417 29.47 -18.15 -21.64
C TRP A 417 28.01 -18.50 -21.88
N ARG A 418 27.71 -19.71 -22.25
CA ARG A 418 26.35 -20.25 -22.40
C ARG A 418 25.59 -20.27 -21.08
N ASP A 419 26.23 -20.71 -19.99
CA ASP A 419 25.59 -20.77 -18.66
C ASP A 419 25.30 -19.36 -18.12
N LYS A 420 26.17 -18.38 -18.41
CA LYS A 420 25.90 -16.97 -18.12
C LYS A 420 24.63 -16.46 -18.82
N TRP A 421 24.43 -16.84 -20.09
CA TRP A 421 23.22 -16.48 -20.83
C TRP A 421 21.97 -17.17 -20.28
N VAL A 422 22.06 -18.45 -19.92
CA VAL A 422 20.94 -19.17 -19.27
C VAL A 422 20.58 -18.50 -17.95
N ALA A 423 21.56 -18.23 -17.08
CA ALA A 423 21.34 -17.55 -15.81
C ALA A 423 20.72 -16.15 -15.99
N TYR A 424 21.17 -15.40 -17.00
CA TYR A 424 20.62 -14.11 -17.35
C TYR A 424 19.16 -14.18 -17.79
N TYR A 425 18.81 -15.13 -18.66
CA TYR A 425 17.43 -15.32 -19.11
C TYR A 425 16.49 -15.74 -17.96
N GLU A 426 16.93 -16.67 -17.12
CA GLU A 426 16.16 -17.09 -15.95
C GLU A 426 15.92 -15.95 -14.97
N ALA A 427 16.95 -15.16 -14.68
CA ALA A 427 16.84 -14.05 -13.75
C ALA A 427 15.98 -12.91 -14.29
N THR A 428 16.19 -12.51 -15.56
CA THR A 428 15.42 -11.42 -16.17
C THR A 428 13.96 -11.80 -16.38
N ALA A 429 13.66 -13.06 -16.69
CA ALA A 429 12.29 -13.58 -16.76
C ALA A 429 11.58 -13.52 -15.40
N LYS A 430 12.26 -13.98 -14.34
CA LYS A 430 11.72 -13.85 -12.96
C LYS A 430 11.47 -12.40 -12.59
N CYS A 431 12.44 -11.53 -12.78
CA CYS A 431 12.33 -10.12 -12.45
C CYS A 431 11.17 -9.45 -13.18
N PHE A 432 10.97 -9.76 -14.47
CA PHE A 432 9.87 -9.23 -15.27
C PHE A 432 8.51 -9.70 -14.75
N MET A 433 8.33 -11.01 -14.56
CA MET A 433 7.05 -11.59 -14.17
C MET A 433 6.65 -11.18 -12.74
N ILE A 434 7.58 -11.26 -11.79
CA ILE A 434 7.33 -10.83 -10.41
C ILE A 434 7.10 -9.32 -10.35
N GLY A 435 7.88 -8.52 -11.08
CA GLY A 435 7.71 -7.08 -11.17
C GLY A 435 6.36 -6.67 -11.75
N ALA A 436 5.86 -7.38 -12.77
CA ALA A 436 4.54 -7.16 -13.32
C ALA A 436 3.42 -7.50 -12.32
N ALA A 437 3.58 -8.56 -11.53
CA ALA A 437 2.65 -8.91 -10.46
C ALA A 437 2.71 -7.88 -9.32
N SER A 438 3.91 -7.46 -8.90
CA SER A 438 4.11 -6.47 -7.83
C SER A 438 3.41 -5.14 -8.14
N ARG A 439 3.44 -4.67 -9.38
CA ARG A 439 2.75 -3.45 -9.83
C ARG A 439 1.24 -3.50 -9.64
N ILE A 440 0.64 -4.67 -9.62
CA ILE A 440 -0.80 -4.87 -9.39
C ILE A 440 -1.13 -4.92 -7.90
N PHE A 441 -0.30 -5.61 -7.10
CA PHE A 441 -0.53 -5.73 -5.66
C PHE A 441 -0.06 -4.50 -4.88
N GLU A 442 1.00 -3.85 -5.35
CA GLU A 442 1.60 -2.63 -4.79
C GLU A 442 1.71 -1.57 -5.90
N PRO A 443 0.61 -0.85 -6.23
CA PRO A 443 0.67 0.22 -7.23
C PRO A 443 1.77 1.21 -6.93
N GLY A 444 2.66 1.44 -7.91
CA GLY A 444 3.86 2.25 -7.71
C GLY A 444 5.11 1.47 -7.29
N ALA A 445 5.05 0.15 -7.15
CA ALA A 445 6.24 -0.69 -6.90
C ALA A 445 7.36 -0.36 -7.89
N LYS A 446 8.60 -0.37 -7.44
CA LYS A 446 9.74 0.00 -8.28
C LYS A 446 10.06 -1.14 -9.26
N CYS A 447 9.81 -0.89 -10.55
CA CYS A 447 10.17 -1.75 -11.67
C CYS A 447 10.80 -0.86 -12.74
N ASP A 448 12.11 -0.71 -12.70
CA ASP A 448 12.88 0.23 -13.53
C ASP A 448 13.70 -0.47 -14.62
N SER A 449 13.40 -1.73 -14.90
CA SER A 449 13.99 -2.51 -15.99
C SER A 449 12.91 -3.17 -16.84
N LEU A 450 13.22 -3.44 -18.10
CA LEU A 450 12.31 -4.06 -19.05
C LEU A 450 13.05 -5.00 -20.01
N PRO A 451 12.46 -6.17 -20.35
CA PRO A 451 12.99 -6.99 -21.44
C PRO A 451 12.73 -6.33 -22.77
N ILE A 452 13.72 -6.37 -23.66
CA ILE A 452 13.61 -5.94 -25.06
C ILE A 452 13.87 -7.14 -25.95
N PHE A 453 12.82 -7.59 -26.63
CA PHE A 453 12.89 -8.71 -27.56
C PHE A 453 13.44 -8.23 -28.90
N VAL A 454 14.59 -8.77 -29.28
CA VAL A 454 15.33 -8.37 -30.48
C VAL A 454 15.27 -9.50 -31.52
N SER A 455 14.74 -9.24 -32.67
CA SER A 455 14.72 -10.17 -33.81
C SER A 455 14.19 -9.49 -35.07
N GLU A 456 14.36 -10.11 -36.22
CA GLU A 456 13.68 -9.69 -37.43
C GLU A 456 12.14 -9.69 -37.29
N GLN A 457 11.45 -9.18 -38.30
CA GLN A 457 9.99 -9.23 -38.36
C GLN A 457 9.48 -10.67 -38.44
N ARG A 458 8.20 -10.91 -38.05
CA ARG A 458 7.50 -12.19 -38.05
C ARG A 458 7.93 -13.22 -37.00
N TYR A 459 8.61 -12.79 -35.94
CA TYR A 459 8.94 -13.61 -34.80
C TYR A 459 7.82 -13.63 -33.73
N TYR A 460 6.64 -13.07 -34.03
CA TYR A 460 5.43 -13.05 -33.20
C TYR A 460 5.61 -12.41 -31.79
N LYS A 461 6.57 -11.50 -31.63
CA LYS A 461 6.90 -10.84 -30.35
C LYS A 461 5.66 -10.23 -29.67
N GLY A 462 4.98 -9.30 -30.35
CA GLY A 462 3.78 -8.64 -29.80
C GLY A 462 2.60 -9.60 -29.59
N LEU A 463 2.38 -10.56 -30.48
CA LEU A 463 1.34 -11.59 -30.28
C LEU A 463 1.59 -12.46 -29.06
N ALA A 464 2.85 -12.80 -28.78
CA ALA A 464 3.25 -13.57 -27.62
C ALA A 464 3.06 -12.77 -26.32
N LEU A 465 3.41 -11.49 -26.32
CA LEU A 465 3.17 -10.60 -25.19
C LEU A 465 1.67 -10.42 -24.91
N GLN A 466 0.86 -10.24 -25.95
CA GLN A 466 -0.58 -10.18 -25.82
C GLN A 466 -1.17 -11.50 -25.29
N ALA A 467 -0.67 -12.63 -25.77
CA ALA A 467 -1.08 -13.95 -25.27
C ALA A 467 -0.70 -14.17 -23.80
N LEU A 468 0.47 -13.69 -23.37
CA LEU A 468 0.92 -13.73 -21.98
C LEU A 468 0.00 -12.93 -21.03
N VAL A 469 -0.49 -11.77 -21.48
CA VAL A 469 -1.45 -10.96 -20.72
C VAL A 469 -2.84 -11.59 -20.70
N GLY A 470 -3.25 -12.21 -21.79
CA GLY A 470 -4.51 -12.95 -21.97
C GLY A 470 -5.72 -12.07 -22.25
N ASN A 471 -5.89 -10.95 -21.56
CA ASN A 471 -6.99 -10.02 -21.84
C ASN A 471 -6.47 -8.84 -22.70
N PRO A 472 -6.97 -8.67 -23.93
CA PRO A 472 -6.52 -7.58 -24.81
C PRO A 472 -6.71 -6.18 -24.22
N ALA A 473 -7.69 -5.99 -23.34
CA ALA A 473 -7.92 -4.69 -22.69
C ALA A 473 -6.77 -4.28 -21.75
N TRP A 474 -6.01 -5.25 -21.23
CA TRP A 474 -4.89 -5.02 -20.29
C TRP A 474 -3.53 -4.84 -20.99
N PHE A 475 -3.51 -4.97 -22.30
CA PHE A 475 -2.32 -4.82 -23.13
C PHE A 475 -2.44 -3.61 -24.06
N THR A 476 -1.33 -2.99 -24.42
CA THR A 476 -1.23 -2.05 -25.54
C THR A 476 0.19 -2.01 -26.10
N ASP A 477 0.29 -1.83 -27.40
CA ASP A 477 1.47 -1.50 -28.18
C ASP A 477 1.39 -0.09 -28.82
N ASP A 478 0.25 0.59 -28.60
CA ASP A 478 -0.02 1.94 -29.10
C ASP A 478 0.28 2.97 -28.02
N ILE A 479 1.56 3.37 -27.94
CA ILE A 479 2.02 4.45 -27.06
C ILE A 479 2.53 5.61 -27.90
N PRO A 480 2.09 6.85 -27.61
CA PRO A 480 2.60 8.05 -28.30
C PRO A 480 4.11 8.13 -28.34
N VAL A 481 4.64 8.65 -29.47
CA VAL A 481 6.08 8.77 -29.71
C VAL A 481 6.78 9.60 -28.64
N ASP A 482 6.15 10.63 -28.10
CA ASP A 482 6.64 11.35 -26.92
C ASP A 482 6.12 10.72 -25.64
N ILE A 483 6.87 9.75 -25.12
CA ILE A 483 6.57 9.01 -23.88
C ILE A 483 6.51 9.88 -22.61
N VAL A 484 6.87 11.15 -22.71
CA VAL A 484 6.83 12.09 -21.56
C VAL A 484 5.57 12.92 -21.57
N ASP A 485 4.86 12.97 -22.68
CA ASP A 485 3.62 13.71 -22.81
C ASP A 485 2.49 13.18 -21.91
N LYS A 486 1.50 14.01 -21.71
CA LYS A 486 0.30 13.70 -20.93
C LYS A 486 -0.46 12.51 -21.53
N ASP A 487 -0.57 12.47 -22.86
CA ASP A 487 -1.33 11.43 -23.56
C ASP A 487 -0.65 10.06 -23.43
N ALA A 488 0.68 10.00 -23.43
CA ALA A 488 1.42 8.78 -23.14
C ALA A 488 1.20 8.27 -21.71
N LYS A 489 1.09 9.17 -20.73
CA LYS A 489 0.79 8.78 -19.34
C LYS A 489 -0.64 8.28 -19.17
N ASP A 490 -1.61 8.93 -19.83
CA ASP A 490 -3.01 8.50 -19.81
C ASP A 490 -3.19 7.13 -20.49
N ALA A 491 -2.42 6.87 -21.58
CA ALA A 491 -2.41 5.58 -22.27
C ALA A 491 -1.91 4.40 -21.40
N LEU A 492 -1.17 4.66 -20.32
CA LEU A 492 -0.74 3.62 -19.38
C LEU A 492 -1.83 3.21 -18.40
N VAL A 493 -2.83 4.06 -18.15
CA VAL A 493 -3.88 3.77 -17.17
C VAL A 493 -4.75 2.61 -17.67
N GLY A 494 -4.91 1.60 -16.84
CA GLY A 494 -5.65 0.39 -17.21
C GLY A 494 -4.91 -0.55 -18.15
N LYS A 495 -3.58 -0.42 -18.26
CA LYS A 495 -2.72 -1.32 -19.01
C LYS A 495 -1.73 -2.01 -18.08
N TRP A 496 -1.76 -3.35 -18.07
CA TRP A 496 -0.89 -4.15 -17.21
C TRP A 496 0.49 -4.37 -17.83
N VAL A 497 0.52 -4.75 -19.12
CA VAL A 497 1.76 -4.85 -19.89
C VAL A 497 1.68 -3.94 -21.10
N VAL A 498 2.72 -3.16 -21.30
CA VAL A 498 2.83 -2.21 -22.41
C VAL A 498 4.06 -2.55 -23.23
N GLU A 499 3.87 -2.73 -24.53
CA GLU A 499 4.93 -2.93 -25.49
C GLU A 499 5.36 -1.59 -26.08
N LEU A 500 6.64 -1.26 -25.91
CA LEU A 500 7.28 -0.15 -26.59
C LEU A 500 7.82 -0.65 -27.94
N SER A 501 7.01 -0.51 -28.98
CA SER A 501 7.34 -1.00 -30.32
C SER A 501 8.39 -0.14 -31.00
N GLU A 502 9.29 -0.79 -31.78
CA GLU A 502 10.28 -0.15 -32.67
C GLU A 502 11.11 0.96 -32.03
N THR A 503 11.52 0.84 -30.86
CA THR A 503 12.39 1.68 -29.99
C THR A 503 13.08 2.94 -30.59
N PRO A 504 12.46 3.76 -31.46
CA PRO A 504 13.03 5.06 -31.90
C PRO A 504 13.22 6.02 -30.72
N HIS A 505 12.47 5.78 -29.67
CA HIS A 505 12.50 6.56 -28.42
C HIS A 505 13.78 6.39 -27.65
N LEU A 506 14.41 5.21 -27.70
CA LEU A 506 15.67 4.91 -27.03
C LEU A 506 16.83 5.72 -27.62
N LYS A 507 16.80 5.97 -28.95
CA LYS A 507 17.89 6.69 -29.63
C LYS A 507 17.79 8.21 -29.56
N ARG A 508 16.58 8.78 -29.43
CA ARG A 508 16.37 10.24 -29.47
C ARG A 508 16.66 10.97 -28.17
N ASP A 509 16.21 10.41 -27.03
CA ASP A 509 16.39 11.04 -25.71
C ASP A 509 16.50 9.98 -24.61
N VAL A 510 17.65 9.39 -24.50
CA VAL A 510 17.97 8.30 -23.57
C VAL A 510 17.71 8.68 -22.11
N GLU A 511 18.02 9.92 -21.72
CA GLU A 511 17.83 10.34 -20.33
C GLU A 511 16.34 10.50 -19.98
N ARG A 512 15.52 10.98 -20.91
CA ARG A 512 14.06 11.02 -20.74
C ARG A 512 13.46 9.63 -20.70
N PHE A 513 13.92 8.71 -21.53
CA PHE A 513 13.50 7.32 -21.51
C PHE A 513 13.85 6.65 -20.17
N LYS A 514 15.09 6.79 -19.69
CA LYS A 514 15.52 6.29 -18.37
C LYS A 514 14.65 6.85 -17.24
N ALA A 515 14.36 8.15 -17.29
CA ALA A 515 13.48 8.81 -16.34
C ALA A 515 12.05 8.30 -16.43
N PHE A 516 11.52 8.01 -17.62
CA PHE A 516 10.20 7.44 -17.83
C PHE A 516 10.08 6.03 -17.27
N VAL A 517 11.03 5.14 -17.58
CA VAL A 517 11.04 3.75 -17.09
C VAL A 517 11.09 3.69 -15.56
N SER A 518 11.88 4.58 -14.94
CA SER A 518 12.11 4.58 -13.50
C SER A 518 10.98 5.19 -12.66
N ARG A 519 9.96 5.77 -13.29
CA ARG A 519 8.85 6.38 -12.54
C ARG A 519 8.02 5.32 -11.85
N THR A 520 7.69 5.61 -10.61
CA THR A 520 6.74 4.83 -9.80
C THR A 520 5.34 5.44 -9.82
N THR A 521 5.26 6.76 -10.04
CA THR A 521 4.01 7.52 -10.05
C THR A 521 4.05 8.53 -11.18
N ASP A 522 2.96 8.65 -11.93
CA ASP A 522 2.76 9.67 -12.94
C ASP A 522 1.81 10.73 -12.41
N ARG A 523 2.19 12.01 -12.53
CA ARG A 523 1.37 13.13 -12.10
C ARG A 523 0.81 13.86 -13.32
N PHE A 524 -0.50 13.80 -13.48
CA PHE A 524 -1.20 14.49 -14.55
C PHE A 524 -2.70 14.65 -14.24
N ARG A 525 -3.39 15.44 -15.07
CA ARG A 525 -4.83 15.65 -15.00
C ARG A 525 -5.47 14.96 -16.21
N ARG A 526 -6.35 13.98 -15.99
CA ARG A 526 -7.12 13.35 -17.07
C ARG A 526 -8.04 14.33 -17.77
N ALA A 527 -8.49 13.98 -18.96
CA ALA A 527 -9.47 14.78 -19.68
C ALA A 527 -10.75 14.91 -18.82
N TYR A 528 -11.29 16.12 -18.77
CA TYR A 528 -12.50 16.51 -17.99
C TYR A 528 -12.36 16.48 -16.46
N GLU A 529 -11.24 16.05 -15.88
CA GLU A 529 -11.01 16.19 -14.44
C GLU A 529 -10.61 17.62 -14.07
N ARG A 530 -10.98 18.06 -12.85
CA ARG A 530 -10.67 19.41 -12.36
C ARG A 530 -9.32 19.48 -11.66
N LEU A 531 -8.87 18.38 -11.10
CA LEU A 531 -7.65 18.31 -10.27
C LEU A 531 -6.57 17.48 -10.95
N THR A 532 -5.31 17.87 -10.76
CA THR A 532 -4.17 17.03 -11.05
C THR A 532 -4.05 15.99 -9.94
N GLN A 533 -3.87 14.73 -10.31
CA GLN A 533 -3.76 13.61 -9.38
C GLN A 533 -2.45 12.86 -9.60
N ASP A 534 -2.02 12.14 -8.57
CA ASP A 534 -0.90 11.21 -8.62
C ASP A 534 -1.44 9.82 -8.94
N TRP A 535 -0.89 9.21 -10.00
CA TRP A 535 -1.27 7.90 -10.51
C TRP A 535 -0.14 6.91 -10.26
N PRO A 536 -0.19 6.11 -9.19
CA PRO A 536 0.79 5.06 -8.96
C PRO A 536 0.75 4.04 -10.13
N ARG A 537 1.91 3.76 -10.73
CA ARG A 537 1.98 2.88 -11.91
C ARG A 537 1.62 1.45 -11.57
N GLN A 538 0.75 0.89 -12.38
CA GLN A 538 0.35 -0.52 -12.35
C GLN A 538 0.83 -1.28 -13.60
N THR A 539 1.63 -0.62 -14.41
CA THR A 539 2.10 -1.08 -15.71
C THR A 539 3.50 -1.66 -15.64
N ALA A 540 3.72 -2.83 -16.20
CA ALA A 540 5.03 -3.37 -16.55
C ALA A 540 5.36 -3.02 -18.01
N LEU A 541 6.58 -2.57 -18.25
CA LEU A 541 7.04 -2.19 -19.59
C LEU A 541 7.82 -3.35 -20.22
N THR A 542 7.69 -3.48 -21.52
CA THR A 542 8.50 -4.36 -22.38
C THR A 542 8.81 -3.63 -23.65
N GLY A 543 9.80 -4.07 -24.40
CA GLY A 543 10.15 -3.48 -25.67
C GLY A 543 10.35 -4.52 -26.76
N THR A 544 10.18 -4.10 -28.01
CA THR A 544 10.55 -4.88 -29.19
C THR A 544 11.43 -4.05 -30.11
N SER A 545 12.42 -4.70 -30.72
CA SER A 545 13.30 -4.08 -31.69
C SER A 545 13.59 -5.02 -32.86
N ASN A 546 13.73 -4.46 -34.03
CA ASN A 546 14.24 -5.17 -35.22
C ASN A 546 15.73 -4.87 -35.45
N ASP A 547 16.31 -3.98 -34.63
CA ASP A 547 17.71 -3.58 -34.71
C ASP A 547 18.47 -4.19 -33.52
N LEU A 548 19.57 -4.88 -33.81
CA LEU A 548 20.43 -5.49 -32.81
C LEU A 548 21.21 -4.43 -32.01
N THR A 549 21.43 -3.26 -32.59
CA THR A 549 22.18 -2.15 -31.98
C THR A 549 21.23 -1.05 -31.53
N TYR A 550 20.46 -1.29 -30.50
CA TYR A 550 19.46 -0.33 -30.00
C TYR A 550 19.88 0.43 -28.71
N LEU A 551 20.95 -0.02 -28.06
CA LEU A 551 21.47 0.64 -26.84
C LEU A 551 22.40 1.79 -27.23
N ASP A 552 22.35 2.85 -26.44
CA ASP A 552 23.28 3.97 -26.57
C ASP A 552 24.68 3.64 -26.00
N ALA A 553 25.66 4.45 -26.35
CA ALA A 553 27.04 4.30 -25.90
C ALA A 553 27.24 4.36 -24.37
N THR A 554 26.24 4.77 -23.59
CA THR A 554 26.33 4.82 -22.12
C THR A 554 25.90 3.52 -21.44
N GLY A 555 25.45 2.52 -22.23
CA GLY A 555 24.92 1.25 -21.75
C GLY A 555 23.65 1.46 -20.90
N ASN A 556 22.59 0.76 -21.17
CA ASN A 556 21.36 0.92 -20.43
C ASN A 556 21.05 -0.32 -19.61
N ARG A 557 21.55 -0.40 -18.36
CA ARG A 557 21.30 -1.53 -17.44
C ARG A 557 19.82 -1.83 -17.21
N ARG A 558 18.91 -0.91 -17.62
CA ARG A 558 17.46 -1.09 -17.50
C ARG A 558 16.85 -1.86 -18.66
N CYS A 559 17.56 -1.99 -19.77
CA CYS A 559 17.07 -2.65 -20.97
C CYS A 559 17.71 -4.03 -21.11
N TRP A 560 16.98 -5.07 -20.77
CA TRP A 560 17.47 -6.45 -20.88
C TRP A 560 17.30 -6.97 -22.29
N ALA A 561 18.40 -7.17 -23.00
CA ALA A 561 18.40 -7.71 -24.35
C ALA A 561 17.98 -9.19 -24.36
N ILE A 562 16.95 -9.51 -25.12
CA ILE A 562 16.47 -10.87 -25.34
C ILE A 562 16.46 -11.13 -26.87
N PRO A 563 17.61 -11.41 -27.48
CA PRO A 563 17.65 -11.79 -28.89
C PRO A 563 16.95 -13.13 -29.09
N LEU A 564 16.08 -13.21 -30.08
CA LEU A 564 15.31 -14.41 -30.35
C LEU A 564 15.95 -15.21 -31.48
N ALA A 565 16.22 -16.48 -31.24
CA ALA A 565 16.70 -17.44 -32.24
C ALA A 565 15.58 -17.95 -33.15
N ASP A 566 14.35 -18.00 -32.65
CA ASP A 566 13.16 -18.47 -33.35
C ASP A 566 11.90 -17.72 -32.90
N ARG A 567 10.79 -18.03 -33.56
CA ARG A 567 9.48 -17.44 -33.26
C ARG A 567 9.01 -17.79 -31.87
N ALA A 568 8.44 -16.81 -31.20
CA ALA A 568 7.81 -17.02 -29.90
C ALA A 568 6.67 -18.06 -30.02
N ASN A 569 6.62 -18.96 -29.02
CA ASN A 569 5.63 -20.05 -28.98
C ASN A 569 4.32 -19.55 -28.36
N VAL A 570 3.50 -18.88 -29.16
CA VAL A 570 2.24 -18.26 -28.75
C VAL A 570 1.27 -19.28 -28.14
N GLU A 571 1.18 -20.50 -28.71
CA GLU A 571 0.25 -21.52 -28.23
C GLU A 571 0.67 -22.07 -26.87
N LYS A 572 1.95 -22.34 -26.65
CA LYS A 572 2.48 -22.76 -25.35
C LYS A 572 2.26 -21.66 -24.28
N ILE A 573 2.40 -20.38 -24.67
CA ILE A 573 2.10 -19.27 -23.76
C ILE A 573 0.62 -19.27 -23.35
N LYS A 574 -0.30 -19.48 -24.29
CA LYS A 574 -1.74 -19.54 -23.99
C LYS A 574 -2.09 -20.70 -23.05
N GLU A 575 -1.47 -21.86 -23.25
CA GLU A 575 -1.69 -23.07 -22.44
C GLU A 575 -1.18 -22.86 -20.98
N ASP A 576 0.02 -22.32 -20.83
CA ASP A 576 0.71 -22.21 -19.53
C ASP A 576 0.53 -20.83 -18.84
N ARG A 577 -0.12 -19.87 -19.48
CA ARG A 577 -0.25 -18.48 -19.02
C ARG A 577 -0.69 -18.37 -17.56
N ASP A 578 -1.75 -19.06 -17.19
CA ASP A 578 -2.31 -18.97 -15.85
C ASP A 578 -1.34 -19.55 -14.81
N GLN A 579 -0.57 -20.58 -15.17
CA GLN A 579 0.46 -21.15 -14.30
C GLN A 579 1.72 -20.27 -14.23
N LEU A 580 2.09 -19.59 -15.32
CA LEU A 580 3.18 -18.59 -15.29
C LEU A 580 2.83 -17.44 -14.33
N TRP A 581 1.61 -16.92 -14.38
CA TRP A 581 1.18 -15.88 -13.46
C TRP A 581 0.97 -16.39 -12.02
N ALA A 582 0.46 -17.62 -11.85
CA ALA A 582 0.35 -18.22 -10.53
C ALA A 582 1.72 -18.39 -9.85
N GLU A 583 2.75 -18.82 -10.61
CA GLU A 583 4.13 -18.88 -10.13
C GLU A 583 4.66 -17.47 -9.78
N ALA A 584 4.39 -16.45 -10.62
CA ALA A 584 4.80 -15.08 -10.35
C ALA A 584 4.18 -14.53 -9.05
N VAL A 585 2.90 -14.81 -8.82
CA VAL A 585 2.18 -14.43 -7.58
C VAL A 585 2.76 -15.15 -6.37
N TYR A 586 3.06 -16.44 -6.49
CA TYR A 586 3.70 -17.21 -5.43
C TYR A 586 5.06 -16.62 -5.06
N LEU A 587 5.91 -16.35 -6.05
CA LEU A 587 7.23 -15.76 -5.86
C LEU A 587 7.15 -14.35 -5.25
N TYR A 588 6.18 -13.55 -5.67
CA TYR A 588 5.90 -12.24 -5.05
C TYR A 588 5.51 -12.39 -3.58
N LYS A 589 4.56 -13.27 -3.24
CA LYS A 589 4.10 -13.52 -1.87
C LYS A 589 5.21 -14.07 -0.95
N THR A 590 6.14 -14.83 -1.51
CA THR A 590 7.33 -15.34 -0.79
C THR A 590 8.48 -14.33 -0.73
N LYS A 591 8.23 -13.08 -1.16
CA LYS A 591 9.22 -11.98 -1.10
C LYS A 591 10.47 -12.22 -1.94
N THR A 592 10.37 -12.98 -3.04
CA THR A 592 11.46 -13.13 -4.00
C THR A 592 11.75 -11.77 -4.64
N PRO A 593 13.02 -11.30 -4.66
CA PRO A 593 13.38 -10.05 -5.30
C PRO A 593 13.06 -10.03 -6.81
N TRP A 594 12.59 -8.86 -7.31
CA TRP A 594 12.35 -8.64 -8.74
C TRP A 594 13.33 -7.63 -9.35
N TRP A 595 14.56 -7.67 -8.85
CA TRP A 595 15.73 -6.99 -9.39
C TRP A 595 16.90 -7.96 -9.43
N LEU A 596 17.88 -7.69 -10.29
CA LEU A 596 19.07 -8.52 -10.41
C LEU A 596 19.98 -8.35 -9.19
N SER A 597 20.67 -9.42 -8.79
CA SER A 597 21.79 -9.34 -7.85
C SER A 597 22.99 -8.66 -8.51
N GLU A 598 23.97 -8.20 -7.72
CA GLU A 598 25.20 -7.57 -8.25
C GLU A 598 25.92 -8.47 -9.26
N GLU A 599 26.04 -9.78 -8.99
CA GLU A 599 26.66 -10.75 -9.88
C GLU A 599 25.90 -10.87 -11.23
N LEU A 600 24.57 -10.87 -11.19
CA LEU A 600 23.74 -10.94 -12.38
C LEU A 600 23.69 -9.60 -13.13
N GLU A 601 23.84 -8.46 -12.43
CA GLU A 601 24.01 -7.15 -13.08
C GLU A 601 25.34 -7.10 -13.89
N ASP A 602 26.41 -7.70 -13.40
CA ASP A 602 27.71 -7.78 -14.10
C ASP A 602 27.58 -8.67 -15.36
N ILE A 603 26.93 -9.84 -15.24
CA ILE A 603 26.64 -10.71 -16.40
C ILE A 603 25.73 -9.97 -17.41
N ALA A 604 24.71 -9.30 -16.95
CA ALA A 604 23.82 -8.52 -17.81
C ALA A 604 24.57 -7.40 -18.54
N ALA A 605 25.49 -6.70 -17.86
CA ALA A 605 26.31 -5.65 -18.46
C ALA A 605 27.26 -6.22 -19.52
N GLU A 606 27.86 -7.38 -19.29
CA GLU A 606 28.70 -8.09 -20.25
C GLU A 606 27.91 -8.44 -21.52
N ILE A 607 26.73 -9.07 -21.35
CA ILE A 607 25.84 -9.42 -22.48
C ILE A 607 25.38 -8.16 -23.24
N GLN A 608 24.91 -7.12 -22.53
CA GLN A 608 24.39 -5.91 -23.12
C GLN A 608 25.46 -5.13 -23.89
N SER A 609 26.74 -5.30 -23.55
CA SER A 609 27.85 -4.64 -24.28
C SER A 609 27.88 -5.01 -25.77
N GLY A 610 27.41 -6.21 -26.13
CA GLY A 610 27.33 -6.66 -27.52
C GLY A 610 26.20 -5.98 -28.34
N TYR A 611 25.27 -5.27 -27.68
CA TYR A 611 24.13 -4.58 -28.33
C TYR A 611 24.26 -3.05 -28.33
N VAL A 612 25.39 -2.55 -27.94
CA VAL A 612 25.72 -1.11 -28.01
C VAL A 612 26.19 -0.75 -29.41
N GLU A 613 25.64 0.33 -29.98
CA GLU A 613 26.10 0.85 -31.27
C GLU A 613 27.59 1.22 -31.17
N GLU A 614 28.41 0.60 -32.02
CA GLU A 614 29.84 0.94 -32.09
C GLU A 614 30.01 2.37 -32.58
N ASP A 615 30.70 3.16 -31.80
CA ASP A 615 31.03 4.53 -32.23
C ASP A 615 32.15 4.48 -33.28
N VAL A 616 31.93 5.11 -34.43
CA VAL A 616 32.93 5.21 -35.51
C VAL A 616 34.32 5.67 -35.00
N LEU A 617 34.36 6.34 -33.85
CA LEU A 617 35.60 6.76 -33.22
C LEU A 617 36.28 5.66 -32.39
N GLU A 618 35.62 4.52 -32.14
CA GLU A 618 36.15 3.52 -31.23
C GLU A 618 37.37 2.78 -31.81
N ASP A 619 37.32 2.36 -33.05
CA ASP A 619 38.47 1.74 -33.72
C ASP A 619 39.69 2.66 -33.84
N PRO A 620 39.54 3.91 -34.27
CA PRO A 620 40.66 4.87 -34.25
C PRO A 620 41.25 5.08 -32.85
N ILE A 621 40.40 5.17 -31.82
CA ILE A 621 40.86 5.32 -30.44
C ILE A 621 41.57 4.05 -29.97
N LYS A 622 41.04 2.85 -30.24
CA LYS A 622 41.65 1.57 -29.94
C LYS A 622 43.01 1.42 -30.61
N ASN A 623 43.11 1.70 -31.90
CA ASN A 623 44.36 1.67 -32.64
C ASN A 623 45.40 2.64 -32.07
N TRP A 624 44.95 3.85 -31.67
CA TRP A 624 45.84 4.83 -31.05
C TRP A 624 46.33 4.34 -29.65
N ILE A 625 45.47 3.70 -28.87
CA ILE A 625 45.78 3.09 -27.56
C ILE A 625 46.81 1.99 -27.73
N GLU A 626 46.58 1.03 -28.66
CA GLU A 626 47.44 -0.11 -28.90
C GLU A 626 48.86 0.31 -29.35
N ARG A 627 49.00 1.35 -30.17
CA ARG A 627 50.30 1.93 -30.55
C ARG A 627 51.06 2.52 -29.37
N ARG A 628 50.40 2.87 -28.29
CA ARG A 628 51.00 3.43 -27.07
C ARG A 628 51.15 2.41 -25.95
N ARG A 629 50.74 1.19 -26.18
CA ARG A 629 50.87 0.11 -25.22
C ARG A 629 52.33 -0.31 -25.13
N ASP A 630 52.89 -0.27 -23.92
CA ASP A 630 54.26 -0.68 -23.64
C ASP A 630 54.41 -2.18 -23.92
N THR A 631 55.43 -2.56 -24.68
CA THR A 631 55.65 -3.94 -25.13
C THR A 631 56.05 -4.90 -24.00
N GLN A 632 56.64 -4.41 -22.92
CA GLN A 632 57.10 -5.19 -21.79
C GLN A 632 56.03 -5.28 -20.68
N THR A 633 55.46 -4.13 -20.30
CA THR A 633 54.44 -4.04 -19.21
C THR A 633 53.03 -4.26 -19.67
N LYS A 634 52.76 -4.26 -20.96
CA LYS A 634 51.43 -4.33 -21.61
C LYS A 634 50.46 -3.27 -21.09
N LYS A 635 50.93 -2.16 -20.50
CA LYS A 635 50.14 -1.08 -19.97
C LYS A 635 50.22 0.19 -20.83
N VAL A 636 49.17 0.98 -20.81
CA VAL A 636 49.14 2.27 -21.46
C VAL A 636 49.46 3.39 -20.47
N ALA A 637 50.43 4.21 -20.78
CA ALA A 637 50.77 5.34 -19.93
C ALA A 637 49.57 6.31 -19.81
N PRO A 638 49.28 6.88 -18.63
CA PRO A 638 48.21 7.85 -18.45
C PRO A 638 48.31 9.03 -19.44
N PHE A 639 47.20 9.42 -20.04
CA PHE A 639 47.15 10.50 -21.03
C PHE A 639 45.99 11.45 -20.76
N GLU A 640 46.12 12.67 -21.29
CA GLU A 640 45.08 13.69 -21.27
C GLU A 640 44.18 13.60 -22.50
N MET A 641 42.93 14.04 -22.38
CA MET A 641 41.99 14.11 -23.50
C MET A 641 42.53 14.97 -24.68
N SER A 642 43.23 16.02 -24.38
CA SER A 642 43.85 16.91 -25.36
C SER A 642 44.85 16.18 -26.26
N VAL A 643 45.61 15.24 -25.71
CA VAL A 643 46.61 14.45 -26.47
C VAL A 643 45.93 13.48 -27.43
N LEU A 644 44.83 12.83 -26.98
CA LEU A 644 44.04 11.96 -27.84
C LEU A 644 43.33 12.75 -28.94
N LEU A 645 42.72 13.88 -28.63
CA LEU A 645 42.04 14.74 -29.58
C LEU A 645 42.97 15.24 -30.67
N ALA A 646 44.19 15.65 -30.33
CA ALA A 646 45.22 16.10 -31.31
C ALA A 646 45.61 14.95 -32.25
N ALA A 647 45.75 13.72 -31.74
CA ALA A 647 46.07 12.55 -32.56
C ALA A 647 44.93 12.17 -33.50
N LEU A 648 43.69 12.09 -32.99
CA LEU A 648 42.52 11.75 -33.80
C LEU A 648 42.24 12.80 -34.89
N SER A 649 42.43 14.08 -34.63
CA SER A 649 42.28 15.12 -35.62
C SER A 649 43.30 14.99 -36.78
N THR A 650 44.49 14.49 -36.49
CA THR A 650 45.54 14.27 -37.51
C THR A 650 45.28 12.98 -38.31
N GLU A 651 44.92 11.89 -37.65
CA GLU A 651 44.73 10.55 -38.27
C GLU A 651 43.43 10.43 -39.08
N LEU A 652 42.33 11.04 -38.63
CA LEU A 652 41.03 10.95 -39.29
C LEU A 652 40.71 12.08 -40.25
N GLY A 653 41.63 13.04 -40.46
CA GLY A 653 41.36 14.21 -41.27
C GLY A 653 40.21 15.08 -40.75
N LEU A 654 39.80 14.86 -39.49
CA LEU A 654 38.69 15.57 -38.84
C LEU A 654 38.99 17.06 -38.65
N GLY A 655 40.27 17.47 -38.81
CA GLY A 655 40.68 18.86 -38.76
C GLY A 655 40.01 19.78 -39.79
N SER A 656 39.60 19.23 -40.94
CA SER A 656 38.97 20.01 -42.01
C SER A 656 37.42 20.10 -41.91
N ARG A 657 36.77 19.27 -41.11
CA ARG A 657 35.30 19.32 -40.87
C ARG A 657 34.92 20.01 -39.56
N LEU A 658 35.86 20.11 -38.62
CA LEU A 658 35.67 20.82 -37.34
C LEU A 658 36.05 22.30 -37.38
N THR A 659 36.55 22.77 -38.52
CA THR A 659 36.98 24.18 -38.73
C THR A 659 36.22 24.87 -39.86
N LEU A 660 34.96 25.21 -39.63
CA LEU A 660 34.32 26.33 -40.30
C LEU A 660 34.24 27.52 -39.34
N GLY A 661 35.38 28.13 -39.05
CA GLY A 661 35.45 29.31 -38.21
C GLY A 661 36.89 29.75 -37.92
N LEU A 662 37.45 30.49 -38.81
CA LEU A 662 38.57 31.47 -38.71
C LEU A 662 39.24 31.59 -37.34
N SER A 663 40.35 30.85 -37.08
CA SER A 663 41.58 31.33 -36.41
C SER A 663 42.56 30.14 -36.23
N ASN A 664 43.87 30.41 -36.30
CA ASN A 664 45.01 29.50 -36.23
C ASN A 664 45.25 28.92 -34.82
N ALA A 665 44.22 28.43 -34.10
CA ALA A 665 44.35 27.75 -32.84
C ALA A 665 44.00 26.27 -33.01
N PRO A 666 44.65 25.31 -32.29
CA PRO A 666 44.30 23.91 -32.37
C PRO A 666 42.84 23.73 -31.94
N THR A 667 42.04 23.19 -32.84
CA THR A 667 40.59 23.11 -32.71
C THR A 667 40.25 22.20 -31.53
N ILE A 668 39.71 22.77 -30.48
CA ILE A 668 39.14 22.04 -29.35
C ILE A 668 37.86 21.40 -29.88
N ALA A 669 37.80 20.07 -29.93
CA ALA A 669 36.59 19.34 -30.28
C ALA A 669 35.40 19.85 -29.44
N SER A 670 34.22 19.85 -30.03
CA SER A 670 33.01 20.31 -29.34
C SER A 670 32.79 19.50 -28.03
N LYS A 671 32.07 20.07 -27.09
CA LYS A 671 31.74 19.35 -25.83
C LYS A 671 31.05 18.01 -26.08
N PRO A 672 30.12 17.87 -27.06
CA PRO A 672 29.57 16.58 -27.48
C PRO A 672 30.62 15.58 -27.95
N ASP A 673 31.59 15.98 -28.78
CA ASP A 673 32.65 15.10 -29.30
C ASP A 673 33.54 14.59 -28.15
N GLN A 674 33.89 15.46 -27.22
CA GLN A 674 34.65 15.08 -26.02
C GLN A 674 33.88 14.08 -25.15
N MET A 675 32.53 14.18 -25.08
CA MET A 675 31.67 13.22 -24.36
C MET A 675 31.63 11.88 -25.10
N ARG A 676 31.52 11.85 -26.40
CA ARG A 676 31.57 10.62 -27.21
C ARG A 676 32.90 9.90 -27.03
N ILE A 677 34.03 10.60 -27.19
CA ILE A 677 35.37 10.03 -26.97
C ILE A 677 35.55 9.52 -25.53
N ALA A 678 35.02 10.25 -24.56
CA ALA A 678 35.04 9.80 -23.14
C ALA A 678 34.22 8.52 -22.93
N SER A 679 33.15 8.34 -23.67
CA SER A 679 32.34 7.14 -23.67
C SER A 679 33.11 5.94 -24.27
N CYS A 680 33.72 6.13 -25.45
CA CYS A 680 34.59 5.11 -26.06
C CYS A 680 35.73 4.68 -25.12
N LEU A 681 36.42 5.63 -24.50
CA LEU A 681 37.50 5.35 -23.57
C LEU A 681 37.03 4.53 -22.34
N LYS A 682 35.83 4.81 -21.86
CA LYS A 682 35.26 4.01 -20.75
C LYS A 682 34.97 2.55 -21.17
N ARG A 683 34.44 2.32 -22.39
CA ARG A 683 34.25 0.97 -22.95
C ARG A 683 35.55 0.24 -23.15
N LEU A 684 36.59 0.94 -23.61
CA LEU A 684 37.94 0.40 -23.77
C LEU A 684 38.67 0.22 -22.43
N GLY A 685 37.98 0.31 -21.30
CA GLY A 685 38.55 0.00 -19.99
C GLY A 685 39.32 1.15 -19.33
N PHE A 686 39.17 2.38 -19.79
CA PHE A 686 39.83 3.53 -19.18
C PHE A 686 38.94 4.28 -18.21
N ARG A 687 39.53 4.86 -17.14
CA ARG A 687 38.86 5.73 -16.17
C ARG A 687 39.56 7.05 -16.00
N ARG A 688 38.84 8.09 -15.67
CA ARG A 688 39.39 9.43 -15.43
C ARG A 688 39.90 9.53 -14.00
N ARG A 689 41.19 9.88 -13.80
CA ARG A 689 41.79 10.14 -12.50
C ARG A 689 42.50 11.49 -12.46
N LEU A 690 42.61 12.06 -11.26
CA LEU A 690 43.51 13.20 -11.03
C LEU A 690 44.94 12.67 -10.91
N LYS A 691 45.84 13.19 -11.72
CA LYS A 691 47.27 12.88 -11.67
C LYS A 691 48.06 14.16 -11.40
N ARG A 692 49.00 14.11 -10.45
CA ARG A 692 49.91 15.20 -10.19
C ARG A 692 51.11 15.07 -11.12
N THR A 693 51.39 16.11 -11.92
CA THR A 693 52.52 16.19 -12.80
C THR A 693 53.27 17.50 -12.47
N GLY A 694 54.35 17.40 -11.69
CA GLY A 694 54.99 18.59 -11.08
C GLY A 694 54.07 19.28 -10.10
N ASP A 695 53.90 20.60 -10.21
CA ASP A 695 53.02 21.41 -9.34
C ASP A 695 51.58 21.50 -9.82
N LYS A 696 51.25 20.87 -10.93
CA LYS A 696 49.86 20.91 -11.49
C LYS A 696 49.13 19.57 -11.28
N ILE A 697 47.87 19.66 -10.85
CA ILE A 697 46.94 18.53 -10.80
C ILE A 697 46.13 18.57 -12.09
N GLN A 698 46.27 17.52 -12.90
CA GLN A 698 45.57 17.40 -14.20
C GLN A 698 44.70 16.13 -14.22
N ARG A 699 43.64 16.14 -15.03
CA ARG A 699 42.76 14.98 -15.24
C ARG A 699 43.32 14.12 -16.37
N ALA A 700 43.73 12.91 -16.04
CA ALA A 700 44.25 11.94 -17.01
C ALA A 700 43.35 10.69 -17.10
N TRP A 701 43.38 10.05 -18.26
CA TRP A 701 42.79 8.74 -18.49
C TRP A 701 43.81 7.65 -18.14
N VAL A 702 43.36 6.67 -17.37
CA VAL A 702 44.16 5.56 -16.83
C VAL A 702 43.45 4.27 -17.10
N GLU A 703 44.12 3.27 -17.63
CA GLU A 703 43.59 1.93 -17.86
C GLU A 703 43.12 1.31 -16.52
N ARG A 704 41.93 0.67 -16.53
CA ARG A 704 41.47 -0.12 -15.36
C ARG A 704 42.34 -1.37 -15.26
N ILE A 705 42.97 -1.55 -14.13
CA ILE A 705 43.70 -2.77 -13.78
C ILE A 705 42.73 -3.74 -13.18
#